data_444f373c6762e118a24cf4a7d554273f
#
_entry.id   444f373c6762e118a24cf4a7d554273f
#
_cell.length_a   1.000
_cell.length_b   1.000
_cell.length_c   1.000
_cell.angle_alpha   90.00
_cell.angle_beta   90.00
_cell.angle_gamma   90.00
#
_symmetry.space_group_name_H-M   'P 1'
#
loop_
_entity.id
_entity.type
_entity.pdbx_description
1 polymer ?
#
loop_
_entity_poly.entity_id
_entity_poly.type
_entity_poly.pdbx_seq_one_letter_code
_entity_poly.pdbx_strand_id
1 'polypeptide(L)'
;MRDIIQVMPAVALRGMTILPDMIVHFDVSRSKSKKAVERAMTTNQKLFVVTQRDPDIEEPEKEELFTVGTIVTVKQMTKLQHGILRVLVEAVERAELIELLDNPDFLEAEITTDNNTDDLSDLSEECKEAMNRTLLDTFGTYVKVHGKLNQDVVHQLMEMDDLEHLMNLIPVHAMLKWQNMQKILDVGRLTEKYEQLLLILKNELEIHQIKRQLEEKVKARIDQHQKEYVLREELKSIREELGEDDIQSDLDGFLEETKKLKAPKEVKAKLEKEIKRLKLIGMNSSESSVIRGYIETLLEMPWGKTQKETADVKLAQQVLDEDHYGLEQVKERVLEFLAVRSLNKQGQSPILCLVGPPGTGKTSIAKSIARALNKKYVRICLGGVQDEAEIRGHRRTYVGAMPGRIAAGMKQAGVKNPLMLLDEIDKVSSNYRGDTSAALLEVLDSEQNDKFRDHYIELPMDLSEVLFIATANDAHNIPRPLYDRMEIIEVTSYTENEKFHIAKEHLLPKQLEKNGLKSEQMKISDAGLRKLISSYTKEAGVRSLERRLGELCRKSARMILENDRKTVRITDTNLEKFLGKPVYTYNMANEQDEIGIVRGLAWTSVGGDTLQIEVNVMPGKGELLLTGQLGDVMKESARAGITYIRSIVSRYGIEKEYFEKHDIHIHIPEGAVPKDGPSAGITMATAMLSAIIEKPVKASVAMTGEITLRGRVLPIGGLKEKILAAKNAGIKTVLVPKKNEKDIEEISAEIKRGIEILFVETMEQVIAQAIAE
;
A
#
# COMPACT_ATOMS: atom_id res chain seq x y z
N MET A 1 -43.33 2.67 25.11
CA MET A 1 -43.97 3.99 24.91
C MET A 1 -43.84 4.29 23.42
N ARG A 2 -44.82 5.01 22.82
CA ARG A 2 -44.79 5.26 21.36
C ARG A 2 -43.75 6.35 21.09
N ASP A 3 -42.84 6.08 20.18
CA ASP A 3 -41.90 7.11 19.69
C ASP A 3 -42.69 8.32 19.21
N ILE A 4 -42.35 9.51 19.72
CA ILE A 4 -43.04 10.73 19.33
C ILE A 4 -42.37 11.20 18.02
N ILE A 5 -42.99 10.87 16.92
CA ILE A 5 -42.60 11.39 15.60
C ILE A 5 -43.05 12.86 15.49
N GLN A 6 -42.12 13.72 15.18
CA GLN A 6 -42.33 15.15 15.00
C GLN A 6 -41.81 15.61 13.63
N VAL A 7 -42.52 16.52 13.00
CA VAL A 7 -42.08 17.19 11.78
C VAL A 7 -41.74 18.63 12.10
N MET A 8 -40.52 19.04 11.75
CA MET A 8 -40.09 20.42 12.00
C MET A 8 -39.07 20.92 10.98
N PRO A 9 -38.89 22.25 10.86
CA PRO A 9 -37.84 22.80 10.02
C PRO A 9 -36.46 22.32 10.45
N ALA A 10 -35.59 22.08 9.49
CA ALA A 10 -34.24 21.53 9.73
C ALA A 10 -33.14 22.40 9.11
N VAL A 11 -31.98 22.41 9.75
CA VAL A 11 -30.76 23.07 9.25
C VAL A 11 -29.58 22.11 9.30
N ALA A 12 -28.90 21.95 8.16
CA ALA A 12 -27.68 21.20 8.05
C ALA A 12 -26.47 22.08 8.43
N LEU A 13 -25.74 21.67 9.47
CA LEU A 13 -24.57 22.38 10.01
C LEU A 13 -23.27 21.90 9.35
N ARG A 14 -22.38 22.85 9.04
CA ARG A 14 -21.05 22.56 8.45
C ARG A 14 -19.97 22.64 9.51
N GLY A 15 -19.31 21.50 9.75
CA GLY A 15 -18.14 21.44 10.64
C GLY A 15 -18.46 21.80 12.10
N MET A 16 -19.71 21.64 12.53
CA MET A 16 -20.20 21.95 13.86
C MET A 16 -21.23 20.93 14.28
N THR A 17 -21.16 20.46 15.51
CA THR A 17 -22.17 19.61 16.15
C THR A 17 -22.63 20.29 17.42
N ILE A 18 -23.92 20.29 17.65
CA ILE A 18 -24.57 20.91 18.82
C ILE A 18 -25.07 19.77 19.72
N LEU A 19 -24.60 19.77 20.97
CA LEU A 19 -25.06 18.82 21.98
C LEU A 19 -26.23 19.44 22.79
N PRO A 20 -27.07 18.64 23.42
CA PRO A 20 -28.06 19.15 24.40
C PRO A 20 -27.40 20.07 25.44
N ASP A 21 -28.17 20.99 26.03
CA ASP A 21 -27.71 21.98 27.01
C ASP A 21 -26.76 23.05 26.50
N MET A 22 -26.41 23.04 25.20
CA MET A 22 -25.57 24.07 24.60
C MET A 22 -26.38 25.34 24.29
N ILE A 23 -25.78 26.49 24.60
CA ILE A 23 -26.23 27.80 24.07
C ILE A 23 -25.14 28.25 23.10
N VAL A 24 -25.47 28.30 21.82
CA VAL A 24 -24.50 28.57 20.78
C VAL A 24 -25.10 29.41 19.66
N HIS A 25 -24.24 30.15 18.97
CA HIS A 25 -24.64 30.85 17.76
C HIS A 25 -23.93 30.22 16.55
N PHE A 26 -24.65 30.19 15.44
CA PHE A 26 -24.09 29.79 14.15
C PHE A 26 -24.61 30.69 13.03
N ASP A 27 -23.85 30.74 11.96
CA ASP A 27 -24.14 31.61 10.83
C ASP A 27 -24.77 30.79 9.69
N VAL A 28 -25.91 31.31 9.19
CA VAL A 28 -26.70 30.68 8.14
C VAL A 28 -26.58 31.51 6.86
N SER A 29 -25.99 30.91 5.83
CA SER A 29 -25.78 31.54 4.51
C SER A 29 -26.76 31.04 3.44
N ARG A 30 -27.11 29.74 3.47
CA ARG A 30 -27.94 29.06 2.46
C ARG A 30 -29.39 29.55 2.49
N SER A 31 -29.99 29.67 1.30
CA SER A 31 -31.38 30.16 1.16
C SER A 31 -32.39 29.27 1.88
N LYS A 32 -32.32 27.94 1.67
CA LYS A 32 -33.22 26.97 2.33
C LYS A 32 -33.08 27.00 3.86
N SER A 33 -31.84 27.05 4.36
CA SER A 33 -31.58 27.10 5.80
C SER A 33 -32.09 28.43 6.44
N LYS A 34 -32.00 29.57 5.73
CA LYS A 34 -32.59 30.86 6.20
C LYS A 34 -34.08 30.75 6.34
N LYS A 35 -34.78 30.25 5.32
CA LYS A 35 -36.22 30.00 5.35
C LYS A 35 -36.64 29.05 6.47
N ALA A 36 -35.83 27.97 6.71
CA ALA A 36 -36.09 27.06 7.83
C ALA A 36 -36.04 27.76 9.19
N VAL A 37 -35.04 28.62 9.43
CA VAL A 37 -34.94 29.42 10.66
C VAL A 37 -36.08 30.44 10.76
N GLU A 38 -36.39 31.15 9.68
CA GLU A 38 -37.54 32.10 9.65
C GLU A 38 -38.87 31.37 9.91
N ARG A 39 -39.04 30.17 9.36
CA ARG A 39 -40.23 29.34 9.63
C ARG A 39 -40.29 28.89 11.08
N ALA A 40 -39.18 28.45 11.67
CA ALA A 40 -39.12 28.10 13.08
C ALA A 40 -39.54 29.29 13.98
N MET A 41 -39.02 30.49 13.70
CA MET A 41 -39.35 31.70 14.46
C MET A 41 -40.83 32.09 14.39
N THR A 42 -41.53 31.78 13.29
CA THR A 42 -42.95 32.08 13.11
C THR A 42 -43.91 31.02 13.67
N THR A 43 -43.39 29.85 14.04
CA THR A 43 -44.17 28.72 14.58
C THR A 43 -43.94 28.55 16.08
N ASN A 44 -43.14 27.58 16.47
CA ASN A 44 -42.91 27.21 17.87
C ASN A 44 -41.47 27.46 18.35
N GLN A 45 -40.66 28.16 17.55
CA GLN A 45 -39.25 28.45 17.78
C GLN A 45 -38.35 27.19 17.81
N LYS A 46 -38.89 26.03 17.54
CA LYS A 46 -38.12 24.78 17.49
C LYS A 46 -37.56 24.55 16.11
N LEU A 47 -36.32 24.08 16.06
CA LEU A 47 -35.58 23.79 14.85
C LEU A 47 -34.76 22.52 15.07
N PHE A 48 -34.75 21.63 14.12
CA PHE A 48 -33.84 20.50 14.14
C PHE A 48 -32.51 20.86 13.47
N VAL A 49 -31.40 20.62 14.14
CA VAL A 49 -30.06 20.86 13.61
C VAL A 49 -29.30 19.54 13.51
N VAL A 50 -28.71 19.29 12.36
CA VAL A 50 -28.00 18.05 12.08
C VAL A 50 -26.69 18.37 11.37
N THR A 51 -25.62 17.66 11.71
CA THR A 51 -24.29 17.87 11.14
C THR A 51 -24.18 17.20 9.77
N GLN A 52 -23.53 17.85 8.81
CA GLN A 52 -23.16 17.23 7.53
C GLN A 52 -21.95 16.33 7.71
N ARG A 53 -21.94 15.18 7.00
CA ARG A 53 -20.78 14.29 6.96
C ARG A 53 -19.60 14.93 6.23
N ASP A 54 -19.89 15.57 5.10
CA ASP A 54 -18.91 16.33 4.33
C ASP A 54 -19.30 17.84 4.34
N PRO A 55 -18.49 18.70 4.95
CA PRO A 55 -18.77 20.14 5.02
C PRO A 55 -18.78 20.86 3.67
N ASP A 56 -18.18 20.27 2.61
CA ASP A 56 -18.01 20.93 1.32
C ASP A 56 -19.26 20.82 0.42
N ILE A 57 -20.20 19.95 0.75
CA ILE A 57 -21.45 19.79 -0.02
C ILE A 57 -22.38 20.98 0.21
N GLU A 58 -22.87 21.59 -0.86
CA GLU A 58 -23.74 22.77 -0.76
C GLU A 58 -25.19 22.44 -0.38
N GLU A 59 -25.82 21.47 -1.01
CA GLU A 59 -27.17 21.00 -0.71
C GLU A 59 -27.13 19.52 -0.33
N PRO A 60 -27.02 19.16 0.96
CA PRO A 60 -26.92 17.79 1.38
C PRO A 60 -28.24 17.04 1.30
N GLU A 61 -28.19 15.83 0.77
CA GLU A 61 -29.26 14.83 0.85
C GLU A 61 -29.18 14.05 2.17
N LYS A 62 -30.13 13.19 2.44
CA LYS A 62 -30.22 12.45 3.72
C LYS A 62 -28.97 11.62 4.01
N GLU A 63 -28.40 10.94 2.99
CA GLU A 63 -27.19 10.12 3.13
C GLU A 63 -25.94 10.92 3.51
N GLU A 64 -25.94 12.21 3.22
CA GLU A 64 -24.84 13.14 3.49
C GLU A 64 -24.95 13.81 4.86
N LEU A 65 -26.04 13.55 5.58
CA LEU A 65 -26.26 13.98 6.96
C LEU A 65 -25.94 12.86 7.94
N PHE A 66 -25.63 13.23 9.18
CA PHE A 66 -25.65 12.26 10.27
C PHE A 66 -27.10 11.91 10.61
N THR A 67 -27.31 10.72 11.11
CA THR A 67 -28.65 10.25 11.50
C THR A 67 -29.14 10.88 12.81
N VAL A 68 -28.22 11.39 13.61
CA VAL A 68 -28.51 11.98 14.92
C VAL A 68 -28.18 13.47 14.89
N GLY A 69 -29.13 14.26 15.34
CA GLY A 69 -29.03 15.70 15.51
C GLY A 69 -29.64 16.17 16.83
N THR A 70 -29.88 17.45 16.94
CA THR A 70 -30.39 18.07 18.18
C THR A 70 -31.56 18.99 17.87
N ILE A 71 -32.60 18.91 18.68
CA ILE A 71 -33.67 19.86 18.66
C ILE A 71 -33.21 21.11 19.43
N VAL A 72 -33.27 22.26 18.78
CA VAL A 72 -32.87 23.51 19.37
C VAL A 72 -34.03 24.51 19.40
N THR A 73 -34.04 25.40 20.40
CA THR A 73 -34.95 26.53 20.46
C THR A 73 -34.23 27.78 20.00
N VAL A 74 -34.77 28.46 18.99
CA VAL A 74 -34.19 29.71 18.46
C VAL A 74 -34.53 30.85 19.43
N LYS A 75 -33.51 31.42 20.07
CA LYS A 75 -33.66 32.53 21.04
C LYS A 75 -33.55 33.90 20.35
N GLN A 76 -32.64 34.05 19.41
CA GLN A 76 -32.39 35.31 18.73
C GLN A 76 -31.89 35.09 17.31
N MET A 77 -32.32 35.95 16.40
CA MET A 77 -31.86 36.00 15.02
C MET A 77 -31.40 37.43 14.68
N THR A 78 -30.19 37.56 14.16
CA THR A 78 -29.58 38.83 13.76
C THR A 78 -29.13 38.78 12.31
N LYS A 79 -29.53 39.78 11.50
CA LYS A 79 -29.04 39.86 10.11
C LYS A 79 -27.69 40.57 10.09
N LEU A 80 -26.68 39.87 9.50
CA LEU A 80 -25.34 40.40 9.28
C LEU A 80 -25.17 40.95 7.86
N GLN A 81 -24.04 41.61 7.61
CA GLN A 81 -23.68 42.07 6.26
C GLN A 81 -23.59 40.89 5.27
N HIS A 82 -23.83 41.12 3.99
CA HIS A 82 -23.90 40.12 2.93
C HIS A 82 -25.00 39.07 3.06
N GLY A 83 -26.08 39.41 3.81
CA GLY A 83 -27.27 38.56 3.89
C GLY A 83 -27.09 37.28 4.70
N ILE A 84 -26.07 37.15 5.53
CA ILE A 84 -25.89 36.05 6.49
C ILE A 84 -26.80 36.27 7.69
N LEU A 85 -27.45 35.21 8.18
CA LEU A 85 -28.24 35.24 9.43
C LEU A 85 -27.40 34.59 10.53
N ARG A 86 -27.17 35.32 11.63
CA ARG A 86 -26.62 34.77 12.87
C ARG A 86 -27.75 34.38 13.77
N VAL A 87 -27.78 33.14 14.17
CA VAL A 87 -28.86 32.56 14.97
C VAL A 87 -28.28 32.07 16.28
N LEU A 88 -28.85 32.57 17.39
CA LEU A 88 -28.58 32.09 18.75
C LEU A 88 -29.61 31.01 19.09
N VAL A 89 -29.14 29.84 19.44
CA VAL A 89 -30.00 28.72 19.81
C VAL A 89 -29.62 28.15 21.17
N GLU A 90 -30.63 27.63 21.85
CA GLU A 90 -30.47 26.76 23.01
C GLU A 90 -30.83 25.33 22.62
N ALA A 91 -29.93 24.42 22.80
CA ALA A 91 -30.12 23.00 22.49
C ALA A 91 -30.93 22.33 23.60
N VAL A 92 -31.97 21.61 23.22
CA VAL A 92 -32.94 21.05 24.16
C VAL A 92 -32.75 19.56 24.35
N GLU A 93 -32.80 18.79 23.26
CA GLU A 93 -32.80 17.34 23.34
C GLU A 93 -32.22 16.71 22.05
N ARG A 94 -31.66 15.48 22.18
CA ARG A 94 -31.22 14.65 21.08
C ARG A 94 -32.41 14.13 20.29
N ALA A 95 -32.29 14.08 18.97
CA ALA A 95 -33.31 13.47 18.11
C ALA A 95 -32.67 12.73 16.92
N GLU A 96 -33.37 11.73 16.44
CA GLU A 96 -32.94 10.95 15.26
C GLU A 96 -33.74 11.36 14.02
N LEU A 97 -33.04 11.54 12.92
CA LEU A 97 -33.60 11.85 11.62
C LEU A 97 -34.19 10.59 10.98
N ILE A 98 -35.50 10.56 10.83
CA ILE A 98 -36.20 9.48 10.14
C ILE A 98 -36.15 9.73 8.64
N GLU A 99 -36.64 10.93 8.19
CA GLU A 99 -36.69 11.27 6.77
C GLU A 99 -36.58 12.78 6.57
N LEU A 100 -36.01 13.17 5.43
CA LEU A 100 -36.13 14.57 4.95
C LEU A 100 -37.35 14.66 4.03
N LEU A 101 -38.27 15.52 4.37
CA LEU A 101 -39.47 15.73 3.58
C LEU A 101 -39.18 16.65 2.40
N ASP A 102 -39.76 16.36 1.27
CA ASP A 102 -39.59 17.13 0.04
C ASP A 102 -40.37 18.47 0.15
N ASN A 103 -39.71 19.50 0.67
CA ASN A 103 -40.24 20.86 0.78
C ASN A 103 -39.38 21.77 -0.12
N PRO A 104 -39.99 22.44 -1.13
CA PRO A 104 -39.22 23.26 -2.07
C PRO A 104 -38.63 24.52 -1.42
N ASP A 105 -39.18 24.98 -0.30
CA ASP A 105 -38.81 26.26 0.30
C ASP A 105 -37.70 26.16 1.36
N PHE A 106 -37.70 25.07 2.16
CA PHE A 106 -36.72 24.86 3.23
C PHE A 106 -36.54 23.37 3.55
N LEU A 107 -35.50 23.01 4.26
CA LEU A 107 -35.32 21.65 4.74
C LEU A 107 -36.34 21.39 5.88
N GLU A 108 -37.10 20.33 5.74
CA GLU A 108 -38.07 19.87 6.73
C GLU A 108 -37.73 18.41 7.07
N ALA A 109 -37.65 18.10 8.33
CA ALA A 109 -37.26 16.79 8.81
C ALA A 109 -38.35 16.13 9.63
N GLU A 110 -38.59 14.86 9.36
CA GLU A 110 -39.29 13.95 10.24
C GLU A 110 -38.28 13.35 11.20
N ILE A 111 -38.49 13.56 12.50
CA ILE A 111 -37.57 13.16 13.54
C ILE A 111 -38.28 12.37 14.63
N THR A 112 -37.54 11.58 15.36
CA THR A 112 -38.00 10.88 16.56
C THR A 112 -37.13 11.26 17.74
N THR A 113 -37.76 11.43 18.91
CA THR A 113 -37.09 11.58 20.19
C THR A 113 -37.21 10.25 20.94
N ASP A 114 -36.07 9.64 21.28
CA ASP A 114 -36.05 8.40 22.05
C ASP A 114 -36.14 8.75 23.55
N ASN A 115 -37.25 8.35 24.19
CA ASN A 115 -37.48 8.53 25.63
C ASN A 115 -36.80 7.48 26.49
N ASN A 116 -36.02 6.54 25.90
CA ASN A 116 -35.44 5.39 26.61
C ASN A 116 -33.91 5.50 26.76
N THR A 117 -33.36 6.70 26.76
CA THR A 117 -31.92 6.97 26.82
C THR A 117 -31.36 6.98 28.25
N ASP A 118 -32.20 7.09 29.27
CA ASP A 118 -31.79 7.15 30.67
C ASP A 118 -31.66 5.75 31.27
N ASP A 119 -30.46 5.18 31.08
CA ASP A 119 -30.03 3.93 31.75
C ASP A 119 -29.21 4.22 33.03
N LEU A 120 -28.95 5.49 33.36
CA LEU A 120 -28.32 5.89 34.60
C LEU A 120 -29.26 5.69 35.82
N SER A 121 -30.57 5.77 35.60
CA SER A 121 -31.58 5.54 36.66
C SER A 121 -31.50 4.11 37.22
N ASP A 122 -31.02 3.14 36.48
CA ASP A 122 -30.85 1.75 36.86
C ASP A 122 -29.58 1.49 37.69
N LEU A 123 -28.68 2.48 37.79
CA LEU A 123 -27.42 2.36 38.53
C LEU A 123 -27.57 2.80 39.99
N SER A 124 -26.76 2.18 40.86
CA SER A 124 -26.71 2.61 42.28
C SER A 124 -26.09 4.03 42.39
N GLU A 125 -26.50 4.75 43.44
CA GLU A 125 -25.99 6.10 43.70
C GLU A 125 -24.45 6.13 43.87
N GLU A 126 -23.87 5.07 44.48
CA GLU A 126 -22.42 4.96 44.60
C GLU A 126 -21.74 4.83 43.22
N CYS A 127 -22.40 4.15 42.25
CA CYS A 127 -21.88 4.00 40.89
C CYS A 127 -21.91 5.34 40.16
N LYS A 128 -23.02 6.08 40.28
CA LYS A 128 -23.15 7.44 39.68
C LYS A 128 -22.13 8.41 40.24
N GLU A 129 -21.93 8.38 41.56
CA GLU A 129 -20.92 9.18 42.24
C GLU A 129 -19.49 8.85 41.76
N ALA A 130 -19.17 7.55 41.60
CA ALA A 130 -17.88 7.11 41.08
C ALA A 130 -17.68 7.54 39.63
N MET A 131 -18.70 7.46 38.80
CA MET A 131 -18.67 7.94 37.40
C MET A 131 -18.44 9.45 37.36
N ASN A 132 -19.16 10.22 38.18
CA ASN A 132 -19.03 11.67 38.28
C ASN A 132 -17.60 12.06 38.67
N ARG A 133 -17.07 11.49 39.75
CA ARG A 133 -15.69 11.73 40.20
C ARG A 133 -14.68 11.40 39.11
N THR A 134 -14.81 10.26 38.46
CA THR A 134 -13.87 9.85 37.39
C THR A 134 -13.89 10.80 36.21
N LEU A 135 -15.06 11.29 35.82
CA LEU A 135 -15.21 12.25 34.73
C LEU A 135 -14.57 13.58 35.10
N LEU A 136 -14.86 14.11 36.29
CA LEU A 136 -14.29 15.36 36.79
C LEU A 136 -12.78 15.29 36.97
N ASP A 137 -12.23 14.19 37.49
CA ASP A 137 -10.79 13.96 37.62
C ASP A 137 -10.08 13.94 36.26
N THR A 138 -10.70 13.25 35.29
CA THR A 138 -10.18 13.20 33.91
C THR A 138 -10.23 14.56 33.26
N PHE A 139 -11.34 15.28 33.41
CA PHE A 139 -11.49 16.65 32.92
C PHE A 139 -10.54 17.62 33.61
N GLY A 140 -10.38 17.55 34.93
CA GLY A 140 -9.44 18.34 35.70
C GLY A 140 -7.97 18.12 35.26
N THR A 141 -7.63 16.88 34.89
CA THR A 141 -6.31 16.57 34.30
C THR A 141 -6.16 17.19 32.91
N TYR A 142 -7.21 17.13 32.10
CA TYR A 142 -7.26 17.75 30.77
C TYR A 142 -7.08 19.27 30.85
N VAL A 143 -7.77 19.95 31.77
CA VAL A 143 -7.65 21.38 32.00
C VAL A 143 -6.21 21.79 32.37
N LYS A 144 -5.57 21.04 33.27
CA LYS A 144 -4.18 21.31 33.69
C LYS A 144 -3.19 21.21 32.52
N VAL A 145 -3.42 20.29 31.59
CA VAL A 145 -2.53 20.07 30.43
C VAL A 145 -2.81 21.08 29.33
N HIS A 146 -4.07 21.45 29.10
CA HIS A 146 -4.46 22.35 27.99
C HIS A 146 -4.19 23.83 28.27
N GLY A 147 -4.26 24.31 29.51
CA GLY A 147 -3.80 25.63 30.00
C GLY A 147 -4.52 26.88 29.43
N LYS A 148 -5.50 26.73 28.55
CA LYS A 148 -6.23 27.84 27.86
C LYS A 148 -7.70 27.95 28.20
N LEU A 149 -8.20 27.16 29.14
CA LEU A 149 -9.61 27.13 29.48
C LEU A 149 -9.93 28.19 30.54
N ASN A 150 -11.15 28.77 30.45
CA ASN A 150 -11.61 29.79 31.41
C ASN A 150 -11.79 29.16 32.80
N GLN A 151 -11.01 29.62 33.77
CA GLN A 151 -10.94 29.00 35.09
C GLN A 151 -12.28 29.12 35.84
N ASP A 152 -13.05 30.18 35.62
CA ASP A 152 -14.36 30.36 36.29
C ASP A 152 -15.37 29.29 35.84
N VAL A 153 -15.38 28.96 34.53
CA VAL A 153 -16.25 27.91 33.98
C VAL A 153 -15.81 26.54 34.45
N VAL A 154 -14.49 26.30 34.48
CA VAL A 154 -13.95 25.04 35.00
C VAL A 154 -14.35 24.82 36.46
N HIS A 155 -14.32 25.88 37.28
CA HIS A 155 -14.72 25.81 38.70
C HIS A 155 -16.19 25.43 38.84
N GLN A 156 -17.05 26.07 38.03
CA GLN A 156 -18.49 25.77 38.01
C GLN A 156 -18.78 24.32 37.61
N LEU A 157 -18.07 23.79 36.60
CA LEU A 157 -18.24 22.40 36.18
C LEU A 157 -17.73 21.40 37.23
N MET A 158 -16.66 21.77 37.96
CA MET A 158 -16.09 20.89 39.01
C MET A 158 -16.96 20.81 40.26
N GLU A 159 -17.89 21.74 40.48
CA GLU A 159 -18.85 21.78 41.58
C GLU A 159 -20.22 21.18 41.22
N MET A 160 -20.39 20.69 40.00
CA MET A 160 -21.65 20.18 39.49
C MET A 160 -21.80 18.68 39.80
N ASP A 161 -22.94 18.29 40.38
CA ASP A 161 -23.20 16.89 40.74
C ASP A 161 -24.07 16.15 39.70
N ASP A 162 -24.62 16.84 38.73
CA ASP A 162 -25.45 16.26 37.67
C ASP A 162 -24.57 15.68 36.54
N LEU A 163 -24.45 14.34 36.52
CA LEU A 163 -23.64 13.63 35.58
C LEU A 163 -24.10 13.81 34.13
N GLU A 164 -25.40 13.83 33.87
CA GLU A 164 -25.93 13.99 32.51
C GLU A 164 -25.62 15.38 31.97
N HIS A 165 -25.80 16.40 32.78
CA HIS A 165 -25.50 17.79 32.41
C HIS A 165 -23.99 18.00 32.19
N LEU A 166 -23.16 17.36 33.02
CA LEU A 166 -21.69 17.36 32.83
C LEU A 166 -21.26 16.71 31.51
N MET A 167 -21.89 15.60 31.14
CA MET A 167 -21.56 14.91 29.85
C MET A 167 -21.93 15.76 28.62
N ASN A 168 -22.85 16.71 28.74
CA ASN A 168 -23.21 17.66 27.68
C ASN A 168 -22.28 18.87 27.65
N LEU A 169 -21.89 19.42 28.81
CA LEU A 169 -21.11 20.66 28.92
C LEU A 169 -19.58 20.42 28.79
N ILE A 170 -19.03 19.37 29.33
CA ILE A 170 -17.59 19.08 29.25
C ILE A 170 -17.08 19.08 27.81
N PRO A 171 -17.72 18.41 26.83
CA PRO A 171 -17.27 18.43 25.42
C PRO A 171 -17.12 19.83 24.84
N VAL A 172 -18.03 20.72 25.20
CA VAL A 172 -18.05 22.11 24.74
C VAL A 172 -16.89 22.90 25.32
N HIS A 173 -16.74 22.83 26.64
CA HIS A 173 -15.70 23.59 27.33
C HIS A 173 -14.31 22.99 27.15
N ALA A 174 -14.21 21.70 26.89
CA ALA A 174 -12.97 21.03 26.45
C ALA A 174 -12.58 21.40 25.01
N MET A 175 -13.40 22.16 24.28
CA MET A 175 -13.19 22.57 22.89
C MET A 175 -12.90 21.35 21.97
N LEU A 176 -13.66 20.29 22.16
CA LEU A 176 -13.52 19.09 21.33
C LEU A 176 -13.88 19.40 19.88
N LYS A 177 -13.22 18.69 18.96
CA LYS A 177 -13.54 18.78 17.53
C LYS A 177 -14.97 18.31 17.28
N TRP A 178 -15.66 18.90 16.31
CA TRP A 178 -17.03 18.56 15.98
C TRP A 178 -17.24 17.07 15.69
N GLN A 179 -16.23 16.39 15.07
CA GLN A 179 -16.29 14.95 14.84
C GLN A 179 -16.36 14.13 16.15
N ASN A 180 -15.66 14.59 17.18
CA ASN A 180 -15.69 13.95 18.50
C ASN A 180 -17.00 14.26 19.22
N MET A 181 -17.54 15.48 19.05
CA MET A 181 -18.85 15.86 19.57
C MET A 181 -19.97 15.04 18.91
N GLN A 182 -19.87 14.78 17.60
CA GLN A 182 -20.84 13.96 16.89
C GLN A 182 -20.82 12.50 17.41
N LYS A 183 -19.65 11.92 17.65
CA LYS A 183 -19.56 10.58 18.26
C LYS A 183 -20.24 10.49 19.62
N ILE A 184 -20.19 11.56 20.40
CA ILE A 184 -20.88 11.63 21.70
C ILE A 184 -22.39 11.74 21.51
N LEU A 185 -22.83 12.52 20.50
CA LEU A 185 -24.24 12.71 20.17
C LEU A 185 -24.88 11.44 19.58
N ASP A 186 -24.14 10.70 18.77
CA ASP A 186 -24.63 9.50 18.09
C ASP A 186 -25.03 8.38 19.07
N VAL A 187 -24.41 8.35 20.24
CA VAL A 187 -24.72 7.34 21.26
C VAL A 187 -26.05 7.63 21.94
N GLY A 188 -26.92 6.63 21.98
CA GLY A 188 -28.30 6.76 22.53
C GLY A 188 -28.37 6.58 24.04
N ARG A 189 -27.51 5.76 24.66
CA ARG A 189 -27.54 5.46 26.08
C ARG A 189 -26.57 6.34 26.86
N LEU A 190 -26.97 6.79 28.03
CA LEU A 190 -26.15 7.69 28.86
C LEU A 190 -24.88 7.01 29.38
N THR A 191 -24.91 5.72 29.70
CA THR A 191 -23.71 4.95 30.10
C THR A 191 -22.69 4.85 28.97
N GLU A 192 -23.13 4.55 27.76
CA GLU A 192 -22.26 4.49 26.57
C GLU A 192 -21.70 5.88 26.22
N LYS A 193 -22.51 6.93 26.37
CA LYS A 193 -22.09 8.32 26.19
C LYS A 193 -20.98 8.70 27.15
N TYR A 194 -21.09 8.28 28.41
CA TYR A 194 -20.07 8.46 29.43
C TYR A 194 -18.75 7.79 29.02
N GLU A 195 -18.80 6.53 28.56
CA GLU A 195 -17.62 5.79 28.12
C GLU A 195 -16.96 6.47 26.92
N GLN A 196 -17.74 6.89 25.93
CA GLN A 196 -17.24 7.60 24.74
C GLN A 196 -16.58 8.93 25.11
N LEU A 197 -17.17 9.69 26.00
CA LEU A 197 -16.61 10.96 26.46
C LEU A 197 -15.27 10.73 27.19
N LEU A 198 -15.20 9.76 28.09
CA LEU A 198 -13.95 9.42 28.78
C LEU A 198 -12.86 8.97 27.82
N LEU A 199 -13.20 8.13 26.84
CA LEU A 199 -12.26 7.67 25.82
C LEU A 199 -11.70 8.84 25.00
N ILE A 200 -12.57 9.75 24.57
CA ILE A 200 -12.18 10.93 23.82
C ILE A 200 -11.26 11.84 24.65
N LEU A 201 -11.60 12.11 25.91
CA LEU A 201 -10.78 12.94 26.79
C LEU A 201 -9.41 12.33 27.06
N LYS A 202 -9.35 11.02 27.27
CA LYS A 202 -8.05 10.31 27.45
C LYS A 202 -7.19 10.37 26.21
N ASN A 203 -7.76 10.15 25.03
CA ASN A 203 -7.03 10.25 23.78
C ASN A 203 -6.50 11.67 23.53
N GLU A 204 -7.31 12.70 23.80
CA GLU A 204 -6.85 14.09 23.67
C GLU A 204 -5.72 14.41 24.67
N LEU A 205 -5.78 13.86 25.90
CA LEU A 205 -4.71 14.00 26.88
C LEU A 205 -3.39 13.38 26.39
N GLU A 206 -3.44 12.18 25.81
CA GLU A 206 -2.26 11.52 25.25
C GLU A 206 -1.66 12.34 24.09
N ILE A 207 -2.49 12.83 23.19
CA ILE A 207 -2.06 13.69 22.08
C ILE A 207 -1.35 14.94 22.61
N HIS A 208 -1.92 15.60 23.63
CA HIS A 208 -1.34 16.78 24.24
C HIS A 208 0.00 16.49 24.96
N GLN A 209 0.10 15.34 25.63
CA GLN A 209 1.35 14.94 26.27
C GLN A 209 2.46 14.69 25.23
N ILE A 210 2.14 14.00 24.13
CA ILE A 210 3.08 13.79 23.02
C ILE A 210 3.49 15.12 22.39
N LYS A 211 2.53 16.00 22.15
CA LYS A 211 2.80 17.34 21.59
C LYS A 211 3.76 18.15 22.48
N ARG A 212 3.51 18.16 23.80
CA ARG A 212 4.38 18.84 24.75
C ARG A 212 5.79 18.26 24.77
N GLN A 213 5.93 16.94 24.76
CA GLN A 213 7.24 16.28 24.67
C GLN A 213 7.98 16.64 23.37
N LEU A 214 7.26 16.76 22.25
CA LEU A 214 7.83 17.21 20.98
C LEU A 214 8.26 18.68 21.05
N GLU A 215 7.44 19.56 21.61
CA GLU A 215 7.76 20.98 21.79
C GLU A 215 8.97 21.17 22.70
N GLU A 216 9.09 20.41 23.79
CA GLU A 216 10.26 20.43 24.69
C GLU A 216 11.53 19.95 23.98
N LYS A 217 11.42 18.88 23.14
CA LYS A 217 12.55 18.40 22.32
C LYS A 217 12.96 19.41 21.25
N VAL A 218 11.98 20.07 20.62
CA VAL A 218 12.24 21.12 19.62
C VAL A 218 12.87 22.33 20.27
N LYS A 219 12.36 22.76 21.44
CA LYS A 219 12.91 23.87 22.20
C LYS A 219 14.35 23.60 22.65
N ALA A 220 14.61 22.40 23.18
CA ALA A 220 15.96 22.00 23.56
C ALA A 220 16.94 22.01 22.36
N ARG A 221 16.47 21.60 21.15
CA ARG A 221 17.28 21.71 19.93
C ARG A 221 17.49 23.16 19.49
N ILE A 222 16.48 24.01 19.61
CA ILE A 222 16.59 25.44 19.28
C ILE A 222 17.57 26.11 20.23
N ASP A 223 17.47 25.85 21.55
CA ASP A 223 18.39 26.40 22.56
C ASP A 223 19.82 25.90 22.33
N GLN A 224 20.01 24.65 21.93
CA GLN A 224 21.32 24.10 21.55
C GLN A 224 21.87 24.79 20.29
N HIS A 225 21.03 24.99 19.25
CA HIS A 225 21.43 25.72 18.05
C HIS A 225 21.71 27.21 18.31
N GLN A 226 20.94 27.86 19.20
CA GLN A 226 21.23 29.24 19.60
C GLN A 226 22.53 29.33 20.36
N LYS A 227 22.82 28.39 21.25
CA LYS A 227 24.09 28.33 21.99
C LYS A 227 25.26 28.05 21.05
N GLU A 228 25.10 27.14 20.09
CA GLU A 228 26.08 26.93 19.02
C GLU A 228 26.26 28.18 18.13
N TYR A 229 25.17 28.89 17.83
CA TYR A 229 25.24 30.13 17.07
C TYR A 229 26.00 31.22 17.80
N VAL A 230 25.72 31.46 19.09
CA VAL A 230 26.43 32.44 19.91
C VAL A 230 27.92 32.07 20.03
N LEU A 231 28.24 30.80 20.30
CA LEU A 231 29.62 30.32 20.34
C LEU A 231 30.35 30.44 19.00
N ARG A 232 29.61 30.27 17.88
CA ARG A 232 30.16 30.49 16.53
C ARG A 232 30.38 31.97 16.24
N GLU A 233 29.49 32.83 16.75
CA GLU A 233 29.62 34.29 16.60
C GLU A 233 30.77 34.82 17.46
N GLU A 234 30.96 34.32 18.71
CA GLU A 234 32.13 34.61 19.53
C GLU A 234 33.42 34.07 18.89
N LEU A 235 33.43 32.85 18.37
CA LEU A 235 34.56 32.29 17.61
C LEU A 235 34.85 33.11 16.35
N LYS A 236 33.82 33.67 15.72
CA LYS A 236 33.98 34.53 14.54
C LYS A 236 34.59 35.89 14.91
N SER A 237 34.10 36.53 15.99
CA SER A 237 34.72 37.77 16.53
C SER A 237 36.19 37.55 16.93
N ILE A 238 36.48 36.40 17.53
CA ILE A 238 37.88 36.05 17.90
C ILE A 238 38.70 35.78 16.62
N ARG A 239 38.13 35.16 15.58
CA ARG A 239 38.82 34.91 14.30
C ARG A 239 39.00 36.21 13.49
N GLU A 240 38.00 37.13 13.52
CA GLU A 240 38.14 38.46 12.92
C GLU A 240 39.22 39.30 13.62
N GLU A 241 39.32 39.19 14.95
CA GLU A 241 40.41 39.83 15.71
C GLU A 241 41.80 39.17 15.47
N LEU A 242 41.81 37.86 15.13
CA LEU A 242 43.02 37.11 14.80
C LEU A 242 43.44 37.20 13.33
N GLY A 243 42.65 37.86 12.47
CA GLY A 243 43.01 38.14 11.07
C GLY A 243 43.06 36.89 10.16
N GLU A 244 42.27 35.83 10.44
CA GLU A 244 42.30 34.62 9.64
C GLU A 244 41.52 34.76 8.31
N ASP A 245 42.25 34.61 7.20
CA ASP A 245 41.86 34.67 5.80
C ASP A 245 40.98 33.48 5.30
N ASP A 246 40.20 32.84 6.15
CA ASP A 246 39.48 31.61 5.79
C ASP A 246 38.35 31.83 4.75
N ILE A 247 37.78 33.04 4.71
CA ILE A 247 36.68 33.37 3.78
C ILE A 247 37.20 33.47 2.33
N GLN A 248 38.36 34.04 2.16
CA GLN A 248 38.98 34.16 0.83
C GLN A 248 39.45 32.78 0.34
N SER A 249 39.90 31.91 1.25
CA SER A 249 40.32 30.54 0.95
C SER A 249 39.21 29.66 0.39
N ASP A 250 38.00 29.70 0.98
CA ASP A 250 36.84 28.93 0.48
C ASP A 250 36.38 29.40 -0.89
N LEU A 251 36.32 30.71 -1.15
CA LEU A 251 35.94 31.27 -2.45
C LEU A 251 36.98 30.96 -3.53
N ASP A 252 38.27 31.06 -3.16
CA ASP A 252 39.36 30.71 -4.07
C ASP A 252 39.38 29.20 -4.33
N GLY A 253 39.06 28.39 -3.32
CA GLY A 253 38.84 26.94 -3.47
C GLY A 253 37.75 26.62 -4.51
N PHE A 254 36.56 27.21 -4.38
CA PHE A 254 35.48 27.01 -5.35
C PHE A 254 35.84 27.48 -6.78
N LEU A 255 36.60 28.57 -6.90
CA LEU A 255 37.10 29.06 -8.19
C LEU A 255 38.12 28.10 -8.80
N GLU A 256 39.02 27.54 -8.01
CA GLU A 256 40.01 26.56 -8.49
C GLU A 256 39.30 25.24 -8.91
N GLU A 257 38.36 24.75 -8.12
CA GLU A 257 37.55 23.56 -8.46
C GLU A 257 36.75 23.78 -9.74
N THR A 258 36.14 24.97 -9.90
CA THR A 258 35.40 25.33 -11.12
C THR A 258 36.32 25.32 -12.36
N LYS A 259 37.58 25.77 -12.25
CA LYS A 259 38.56 25.72 -13.34
C LYS A 259 38.94 24.29 -13.72
N LYS A 260 39.13 23.41 -12.69
CA LYS A 260 39.48 21.99 -12.85
C LYS A 260 38.31 21.14 -13.35
N LEU A 261 37.08 21.60 -13.10
CA LEU A 261 35.86 20.87 -13.46
C LEU A 261 35.74 20.70 -15.00
N LYS A 262 35.56 19.45 -15.43
CA LYS A 262 35.25 19.13 -16.83
C LYS A 262 33.74 19.28 -17.06
N ALA A 263 33.28 20.50 -17.29
CA ALA A 263 31.86 20.81 -17.45
C ALA A 263 31.63 21.70 -18.68
N PRO A 264 30.40 21.72 -19.24
CA PRO A 264 29.98 22.65 -20.28
C PRO A 264 30.23 24.12 -19.90
N LYS A 265 30.41 25.00 -20.90
CA LYS A 265 30.63 26.42 -20.66
C LYS A 265 29.52 27.09 -19.83
N GLU A 266 28.27 26.69 -20.06
CA GLU A 266 27.11 27.21 -19.32
C GLU A 266 27.19 26.92 -17.84
N VAL A 267 27.61 25.71 -17.46
CA VAL A 267 27.78 25.30 -16.05
C VAL A 267 28.86 26.12 -15.37
N LYS A 268 30.02 26.31 -16.03
CA LYS A 268 31.13 27.14 -15.50
C LYS A 268 30.70 28.60 -15.32
N ALA A 269 30.02 29.17 -16.32
CA ALA A 269 29.49 30.52 -16.25
C ALA A 269 28.47 30.70 -15.10
N LYS A 270 27.62 29.70 -14.87
CA LYS A 270 26.66 29.71 -13.76
C LYS A 270 27.39 29.63 -12.40
N LEU A 271 28.37 28.73 -12.27
CA LEU A 271 29.21 28.60 -11.06
C LEU A 271 29.92 29.92 -10.74
N GLU A 272 30.60 30.52 -11.73
CA GLU A 272 31.29 31.81 -11.56
C GLU A 272 30.32 32.92 -11.10
N LYS A 273 29.11 32.93 -11.66
CA LYS A 273 28.07 33.91 -11.29
C LYS A 273 27.61 33.71 -9.82
N GLU A 274 27.35 32.46 -9.41
CA GLU A 274 26.91 32.17 -8.06
C GLU A 274 28.04 32.39 -7.03
N ILE A 275 29.29 32.08 -7.38
CA ILE A 275 30.46 32.38 -6.54
C ILE A 275 30.63 33.91 -6.36
N LYS A 276 30.49 34.70 -7.44
CA LYS A 276 30.46 36.16 -7.34
C LYS A 276 29.33 36.66 -6.45
N ARG A 277 28.14 36.05 -6.56
CA ARG A 277 27.00 36.37 -5.70
C ARG A 277 27.27 36.05 -4.23
N LEU A 278 27.86 34.89 -3.95
CA LEU A 278 28.25 34.48 -2.60
C LEU A 278 29.25 35.47 -1.97
N LYS A 279 30.22 35.96 -2.80
CA LYS A 279 31.19 36.98 -2.38
C LYS A 279 30.53 38.30 -2.00
N LEU A 280 29.47 38.72 -2.71
CA LEU A 280 28.72 39.98 -2.46
C LEU A 280 27.82 39.91 -1.23
N ILE A 281 27.20 38.77 -0.97
CA ILE A 281 26.26 38.58 0.14
C ILE A 281 26.99 38.39 1.47
N GLY A 282 28.22 37.86 1.43
CA GLY A 282 28.96 37.46 2.63
C GLY A 282 28.45 36.15 3.22
N MET A 283 29.21 35.50 4.10
CA MET A 283 28.91 34.16 4.58
C MET A 283 27.89 34.07 5.74
N ASN A 284 27.38 35.18 6.23
CA ASN A 284 26.60 35.24 7.48
C ASN A 284 25.10 35.30 7.30
N SER A 285 24.60 35.11 6.10
CA SER A 285 23.14 35.11 5.83
C SER A 285 22.63 33.69 5.58
N SER A 286 21.34 33.44 5.87
CA SER A 286 20.69 32.19 5.49
C SER A 286 20.74 31.94 3.97
N GLU A 287 20.78 33.01 3.18
CA GLU A 287 20.92 32.96 1.72
C GLU A 287 22.30 32.44 1.30
N SER A 288 23.36 32.79 2.03
CA SER A 288 24.72 32.30 1.71
C SER A 288 24.83 30.78 1.86
N SER A 289 24.19 30.20 2.86
CA SER A 289 24.18 28.74 3.05
C SER A 289 23.48 28.02 1.88
N VAL A 290 22.39 28.61 1.35
CA VAL A 290 21.67 28.06 0.18
C VAL A 290 22.53 28.14 -1.07
N ILE A 291 23.21 29.28 -1.30
CA ILE A 291 24.10 29.46 -2.45
C ILE A 291 25.32 28.54 -2.36
N ARG A 292 25.91 28.40 -1.17
CA ARG A 292 27.02 27.48 -0.93
C ARG A 292 26.64 26.04 -1.25
N GLY A 293 25.51 25.54 -0.69
CA GLY A 293 25.03 24.20 -0.96
C GLY A 293 24.70 23.95 -2.45
N TYR A 294 24.26 25.00 -3.16
CA TYR A 294 24.08 24.94 -4.60
C TYR A 294 25.39 24.83 -5.38
N ILE A 295 26.40 25.66 -5.05
CA ILE A 295 27.74 25.61 -5.66
C ILE A 295 28.35 24.23 -5.43
N GLU A 296 28.34 23.73 -4.20
CA GLU A 296 28.84 22.39 -3.83
C GLU A 296 28.13 21.30 -4.64
N THR A 297 26.80 21.39 -4.76
CA THR A 297 26.02 20.43 -5.57
C THR A 297 26.44 20.47 -7.05
N LEU A 298 26.63 21.66 -7.64
CA LEU A 298 27.07 21.76 -9.04
C LEU A 298 28.50 21.27 -9.25
N LEU A 299 29.41 21.45 -8.31
CA LEU A 299 30.79 20.97 -8.35
C LEU A 299 30.86 19.43 -8.24
N GLU A 300 29.99 18.84 -7.44
CA GLU A 300 29.93 17.39 -7.25
C GLU A 300 29.24 16.64 -8.40
N MET A 301 28.50 17.37 -9.28
CA MET A 301 27.84 16.75 -10.43
C MET A 301 28.86 16.26 -11.49
N PRO A 302 28.67 15.07 -12.05
CA PRO A 302 29.62 14.46 -12.99
C PRO A 302 29.43 14.97 -14.43
N TRP A 303 29.61 16.26 -14.69
CA TRP A 303 29.35 16.89 -15.97
C TRP A 303 30.12 16.29 -17.16
N GLY A 304 31.35 15.87 -16.95
CA GLY A 304 32.20 15.35 -18.02
C GLY A 304 33.05 14.15 -17.63
N LYS A 305 32.73 13.50 -16.51
CA LYS A 305 33.45 12.34 -15.99
C LYS A 305 32.74 11.05 -16.39
N THR A 306 33.29 10.32 -17.35
CA THR A 306 32.77 9.02 -17.79
C THR A 306 33.63 7.88 -17.25
N GLN A 307 32.99 6.74 -16.95
CA GLN A 307 33.68 5.48 -16.67
C GLN A 307 33.83 4.67 -17.96
N LYS A 308 35.01 4.04 -18.14
CA LYS A 308 35.24 3.19 -19.31
C LYS A 308 34.31 1.96 -19.23
N GLU A 309 33.42 1.85 -20.20
CA GLU A 309 32.47 0.76 -20.33
C GLU A 309 33.16 -0.47 -20.97
N THR A 310 32.82 -1.65 -20.47
CA THR A 310 33.26 -2.92 -21.04
C THR A 310 32.10 -3.48 -21.86
N ALA A 311 32.32 -3.70 -23.15
CA ALA A 311 31.31 -4.18 -24.09
C ALA A 311 31.55 -5.67 -24.45
N ASP A 312 31.98 -6.48 -23.51
CA ASP A 312 32.24 -7.91 -23.72
C ASP A 312 31.03 -8.75 -23.28
N VAL A 313 30.28 -9.25 -24.27
CA VAL A 313 29.10 -10.10 -24.06
C VAL A 313 29.47 -11.41 -23.35
N LYS A 314 30.66 -11.97 -23.60
CA LYS A 314 31.10 -13.21 -22.94
C LYS A 314 31.37 -13.00 -21.46
N LEU A 315 32.01 -11.87 -21.13
CA LEU A 315 32.19 -11.49 -19.73
C LEU A 315 30.85 -11.23 -19.04
N ALA A 316 29.91 -10.61 -19.74
CA ALA A 316 28.56 -10.40 -19.23
C ALA A 316 27.84 -11.72 -18.92
N GLN A 317 27.95 -12.69 -19.81
CA GLN A 317 27.42 -14.04 -19.59
C GLN A 317 28.03 -14.68 -18.34
N GLN A 318 29.36 -14.67 -18.22
CA GLN A 318 30.04 -15.22 -17.04
C GLN A 318 29.57 -14.56 -15.73
N VAL A 319 29.48 -13.25 -15.71
CA VAL A 319 29.01 -12.50 -14.53
C VAL A 319 27.57 -12.86 -14.17
N LEU A 320 26.69 -12.98 -15.17
CA LEU A 320 25.30 -13.36 -14.94
C LEU A 320 25.17 -14.81 -14.44
N ASP A 321 26.00 -15.72 -14.94
CA ASP A 321 26.02 -17.14 -14.52
C ASP A 321 26.60 -17.30 -13.11
N GLU A 322 27.61 -16.50 -12.76
CA GLU A 322 28.18 -16.48 -11.41
C GLU A 322 27.20 -15.94 -10.37
N ASP A 323 26.44 -14.89 -10.70
CA ASP A 323 25.57 -14.21 -9.75
C ASP A 323 24.18 -14.82 -9.64
N HIS A 324 23.71 -15.54 -10.69
CA HIS A 324 22.33 -16.01 -10.80
C HIS A 324 22.25 -17.45 -11.28
N TYR A 325 21.64 -18.29 -10.47
CA TYR A 325 21.30 -19.66 -10.88
C TYR A 325 19.98 -19.66 -11.66
N GLY A 326 19.88 -20.37 -12.76
CA GLY A 326 18.70 -20.41 -13.63
C GLY A 326 18.47 -19.09 -14.39
N LEU A 327 17.21 -18.75 -14.64
CA LEU A 327 16.78 -17.55 -15.37
C LEU A 327 17.33 -17.47 -16.81
N GLU A 328 17.47 -18.61 -17.50
CA GLU A 328 18.12 -18.71 -18.81
C GLU A 328 17.52 -17.72 -19.83
N GLN A 329 16.18 -17.66 -19.95
CA GLN A 329 15.49 -16.75 -20.87
C GLN A 329 15.78 -15.29 -20.55
N VAL A 330 15.81 -14.93 -19.25
CA VAL A 330 16.13 -13.55 -18.82
C VAL A 330 17.55 -13.19 -19.13
N LYS A 331 18.50 -14.11 -18.88
CA LYS A 331 19.93 -13.93 -19.21
C LYS A 331 20.11 -13.77 -20.71
N GLU A 332 19.48 -14.60 -21.53
CA GLU A 332 19.55 -14.54 -22.98
C GLU A 332 19.07 -13.20 -23.50
N ARG A 333 17.88 -12.73 -23.06
CA ARG A 333 17.35 -11.42 -23.44
C ARG A 333 18.25 -10.26 -23.02
N VAL A 334 18.81 -10.33 -21.82
CA VAL A 334 19.79 -9.33 -21.36
C VAL A 334 21.04 -9.35 -22.23
N LEU A 335 21.57 -10.52 -22.62
CA LEU A 335 22.73 -10.63 -23.48
C LEU A 335 22.46 -10.13 -24.90
N GLU A 336 21.27 -10.41 -25.48
CA GLU A 336 20.83 -9.87 -26.76
C GLU A 336 20.82 -8.34 -26.72
N PHE A 337 20.21 -7.75 -25.68
CA PHE A 337 20.19 -6.31 -25.46
C PHE A 337 21.61 -5.71 -25.37
N LEU A 338 22.50 -6.35 -24.61
CA LEU A 338 23.89 -5.89 -24.49
C LEU A 338 24.67 -6.03 -25.80
N ALA A 339 24.39 -7.05 -26.59
CA ALA A 339 24.99 -7.24 -27.91
C ALA A 339 24.56 -6.10 -28.89
N VAL A 340 23.26 -5.81 -28.95
CA VAL A 340 22.74 -4.72 -29.78
C VAL A 340 23.36 -3.39 -29.36
N ARG A 341 23.42 -3.09 -28.04
CA ARG A 341 24.04 -1.89 -27.50
C ARG A 341 25.53 -1.80 -27.82
N SER A 342 26.25 -2.92 -27.83
CA SER A 342 27.68 -2.99 -28.20
C SER A 342 27.91 -2.64 -29.67
N LEU A 343 27.00 -3.06 -30.57
CA LEU A 343 27.06 -2.80 -31.99
C LEU A 343 26.61 -1.39 -32.36
N ASN A 344 25.59 -0.88 -31.70
CA ASN A 344 24.99 0.42 -32.00
C ASN A 344 25.24 1.41 -30.85
N LYS A 345 26.42 2.04 -30.85
CA LYS A 345 26.80 3.02 -29.82
C LYS A 345 26.03 4.35 -29.88
N GLN A 346 25.33 4.65 -30.97
CA GLN A 346 24.57 5.87 -31.18
C GLN A 346 23.05 5.61 -31.29
N GLY A 347 22.64 4.35 -31.27
CA GLY A 347 21.23 3.98 -31.38
C GLY A 347 20.46 4.13 -30.10
N GLN A 348 19.21 4.49 -30.25
CA GLN A 348 18.25 4.45 -29.15
C GLN A 348 18.12 3.01 -28.68
N SER A 349 18.50 2.73 -27.43
CA SER A 349 18.27 1.40 -26.83
C SER A 349 16.94 1.45 -26.07
N PRO A 350 16.06 0.49 -26.27
CA PRO A 350 14.85 0.38 -25.45
C PRO A 350 15.23 0.26 -23.97
N ILE A 351 14.33 0.64 -23.09
CA ILE A 351 14.56 0.55 -21.65
C ILE A 351 14.16 -0.84 -21.22
N LEU A 352 15.08 -1.61 -20.63
CA LEU A 352 14.75 -2.92 -20.08
C LEU A 352 13.89 -2.77 -18.84
N CYS A 353 12.76 -3.46 -18.81
CA CYS A 353 11.91 -3.57 -17.63
C CYS A 353 11.76 -5.04 -17.19
N LEU A 354 12.30 -5.35 -16.02
CA LEU A 354 12.19 -6.67 -15.41
C LEU A 354 10.89 -6.75 -14.61
N VAL A 355 9.95 -7.56 -15.08
CA VAL A 355 8.63 -7.69 -14.46
C VAL A 355 8.47 -9.08 -13.84
N GLY A 356 7.94 -9.16 -12.64
CA GLY A 356 7.66 -10.45 -11.99
C GLY A 356 7.48 -10.36 -10.48
N PRO A 357 7.20 -11.48 -9.81
CA PRO A 357 6.94 -11.50 -8.37
C PRO A 357 8.10 -10.93 -7.53
N PRO A 358 7.82 -10.47 -6.31
CA PRO A 358 8.87 -9.99 -5.42
C PRO A 358 9.84 -11.11 -5.02
N GLY A 359 11.13 -10.77 -4.90
CA GLY A 359 12.16 -11.71 -4.47
C GLY A 359 12.72 -12.63 -5.57
N THR A 360 12.37 -12.42 -6.84
CA THR A 360 12.90 -13.20 -7.99
C THR A 360 14.21 -12.66 -8.56
N GLY A 361 14.88 -11.76 -7.86
CA GLY A 361 16.23 -11.32 -8.24
C GLY A 361 16.29 -10.14 -9.22
N LYS A 362 15.18 -9.49 -9.58
CA LYS A 362 15.15 -8.35 -10.52
C LYS A 362 16.20 -7.28 -10.24
N THR A 363 16.25 -6.82 -9.00
CA THR A 363 17.23 -5.78 -8.56
C THR A 363 18.67 -6.28 -8.60
N SER A 364 18.90 -7.59 -8.33
CA SER A 364 20.24 -8.17 -8.38
C SER A 364 20.72 -8.37 -9.82
N ILE A 365 19.84 -8.73 -10.76
CA ILE A 365 20.16 -8.80 -12.19
C ILE A 365 20.69 -7.44 -12.70
N ALA A 366 19.99 -6.35 -12.38
CA ALA A 366 20.43 -5.01 -12.76
C ALA A 366 21.82 -4.66 -12.18
N LYS A 367 22.10 -5.09 -10.94
CA LYS A 367 23.43 -4.92 -10.33
C LYS A 367 24.50 -5.74 -11.04
N SER A 368 24.19 -6.96 -11.44
CA SER A 368 25.10 -7.83 -12.19
C SER A 368 25.38 -7.29 -13.60
N ILE A 369 24.37 -6.72 -14.26
CA ILE A 369 24.56 -6.00 -15.53
C ILE A 369 25.52 -4.81 -15.34
N ALA A 370 25.35 -4.03 -14.28
CA ALA A 370 26.25 -2.92 -13.98
C ALA A 370 27.70 -3.40 -13.75
N ARG A 371 27.89 -4.53 -13.03
CA ARG A 371 29.19 -5.16 -12.81
C ARG A 371 29.81 -5.63 -14.14
N ALA A 372 29.02 -6.31 -14.96
CA ALA A 372 29.45 -6.80 -16.26
C ALA A 372 29.90 -5.69 -17.22
N LEU A 373 29.18 -4.58 -17.25
CA LEU A 373 29.50 -3.41 -18.07
C LEU A 373 30.55 -2.49 -17.43
N ASN A 374 31.02 -2.76 -16.22
CA ASN A 374 31.88 -1.89 -15.43
C ASN A 374 31.26 -0.49 -15.23
N LYS A 375 29.94 -0.41 -15.05
CA LYS A 375 29.20 0.83 -14.77
C LYS A 375 28.99 1.05 -13.26
N LYS A 376 28.99 2.31 -12.84
CA LYS A 376 28.52 2.65 -11.49
C LYS A 376 27.01 2.37 -11.41
N TYR A 377 26.60 1.72 -10.32
CA TYR A 377 25.21 1.34 -10.09
C TYR A 377 24.55 2.28 -9.09
N VAL A 378 23.40 2.80 -9.45
CA VAL A 378 22.54 3.60 -8.57
C VAL A 378 21.14 3.03 -8.61
N ARG A 379 20.49 2.91 -7.44
CA ARG A 379 19.11 2.47 -7.32
C ARG A 379 18.23 3.65 -6.90
N ILE A 380 17.19 3.89 -7.66
CA ILE A 380 16.14 4.88 -7.38
C ILE A 380 14.84 4.13 -7.14
N CYS A 381 14.35 4.15 -5.90
CA CYS A 381 13.06 3.53 -5.56
C CYS A 381 11.94 4.50 -5.90
N LEU A 382 11.02 4.10 -6.78
CA LEU A 382 9.86 4.89 -7.20
C LEU A 382 8.60 4.55 -6.38
N GLY A 383 8.65 3.49 -5.57
CA GLY A 383 7.56 3.13 -4.67
C GLY A 383 7.29 4.24 -3.64
N GLY A 384 6.07 4.78 -3.67
CA GLY A 384 5.66 5.86 -2.76
C GLY A 384 5.97 7.29 -3.24
N VAL A 385 6.53 7.46 -4.43
CA VAL A 385 6.69 8.78 -5.07
C VAL A 385 5.33 9.27 -5.56
N GLN A 386 4.92 10.43 -5.07
CA GLN A 386 3.61 11.02 -5.36
C GLN A 386 3.70 12.41 -6.00
N ASP A 387 4.88 13.04 -5.96
CA ASP A 387 5.11 14.40 -6.44
C ASP A 387 6.17 14.40 -7.54
N GLU A 388 5.89 15.10 -8.64
CA GLU A 388 6.84 15.35 -9.74
C GLU A 388 8.15 15.95 -9.21
N ALA A 389 8.07 16.79 -8.18
CA ALA A 389 9.23 17.44 -7.58
C ALA A 389 10.22 16.42 -6.95
N GLU A 390 9.80 15.22 -6.59
CA GLU A 390 10.74 14.18 -6.15
C GLU A 390 11.64 13.69 -7.30
N ILE A 391 11.17 13.73 -8.56
CA ILE A 391 11.95 13.35 -9.74
C ILE A 391 12.78 14.50 -10.25
N ARG A 392 12.17 15.70 -10.40
CA ARG A 392 12.75 16.89 -11.00
C ARG A 392 13.33 17.89 -10.02
N GLY A 393 13.22 17.65 -8.70
CA GLY A 393 13.70 18.59 -7.68
C GLY A 393 12.76 19.75 -7.41
N HIS A 394 13.04 20.49 -6.34
CA HIS A 394 12.30 21.67 -5.94
C HIS A 394 13.04 22.94 -6.38
N ARG A 395 12.30 23.98 -6.74
CA ARG A 395 12.90 25.29 -7.06
C ARG A 395 13.65 25.83 -5.84
N ARG A 396 14.85 26.37 -6.06
CA ARG A 396 15.75 26.89 -5.00
C ARG A 396 15.15 27.97 -4.11
N THR A 397 14.07 28.58 -4.51
CA THR A 397 13.37 29.62 -3.75
C THR A 397 12.63 29.08 -2.53
N TYR A 398 12.42 27.77 -2.44
CA TYR A 398 11.74 27.13 -1.31
C TYR A 398 12.74 26.73 -0.22
N VAL A 399 12.36 26.94 1.04
CA VAL A 399 13.14 26.46 2.19
C VAL A 399 13.17 24.93 2.17
N GLY A 400 14.37 24.36 2.22
CA GLY A 400 14.56 22.91 2.15
C GLY A 400 14.57 22.35 0.71
N ALA A 401 14.67 23.20 -0.32
CA ALA A 401 14.80 22.75 -1.70
C ALA A 401 16.00 21.81 -1.88
N MET A 402 15.80 20.74 -2.63
CA MET A 402 16.82 19.74 -2.92
C MET A 402 16.72 19.27 -4.38
N PRO A 403 17.82 18.72 -4.94
CA PRO A 403 17.79 18.10 -6.26
C PRO A 403 16.82 16.92 -6.29
N GLY A 404 16.26 16.67 -7.45
CA GLY A 404 15.43 15.48 -7.69
C GLY A 404 16.24 14.18 -7.61
N ARG A 405 15.54 13.08 -7.51
CA ARG A 405 16.15 11.75 -7.35
C ARG A 405 17.07 11.37 -8.51
N ILE A 406 16.77 11.83 -9.73
CA ILE A 406 17.63 11.60 -10.90
C ILE A 406 18.95 12.36 -10.75
N ALA A 407 18.89 13.64 -10.45
CA ALA A 407 20.09 14.46 -10.25
C ALA A 407 20.91 13.99 -9.04
N ALA A 408 20.25 13.66 -7.92
CA ALA A 408 20.90 13.06 -6.76
C ALA A 408 21.55 11.72 -7.10
N GLY A 409 20.93 10.91 -7.94
CA GLY A 409 21.49 9.66 -8.45
C GLY A 409 22.74 9.88 -9.31
N MET A 410 22.75 10.90 -10.16
CA MET A 410 23.94 11.28 -10.93
C MET A 410 25.10 11.72 -10.03
N LYS A 411 24.81 12.55 -9.02
CA LYS A 411 25.78 12.97 -8.00
C LYS A 411 26.36 11.76 -7.26
N GLN A 412 25.50 10.84 -6.80
CA GLN A 412 25.92 9.62 -6.12
C GLN A 412 26.81 8.71 -6.99
N ALA A 413 26.49 8.60 -8.27
CA ALA A 413 27.27 7.82 -9.23
C ALA A 413 28.68 8.39 -9.43
N GLY A 414 28.80 9.72 -9.44
CA GLY A 414 30.02 10.46 -9.71
C GLY A 414 30.57 10.27 -11.12
N VAL A 415 29.75 9.75 -12.05
CA VAL A 415 30.04 9.55 -13.48
C VAL A 415 28.82 9.87 -14.32
N LYS A 416 29.03 10.31 -15.58
CA LYS A 416 27.98 10.70 -16.50
C LYS A 416 27.21 9.48 -17.05
N ASN A 417 27.82 8.32 -17.11
CA ASN A 417 27.29 7.11 -17.72
C ASN A 417 27.00 5.95 -16.74
N PRO A 418 26.31 6.18 -15.60
CA PRO A 418 25.96 5.12 -14.68
C PRO A 418 24.91 4.18 -15.25
N LEU A 419 24.67 3.07 -14.54
CA LEU A 419 23.43 2.31 -14.63
C LEU A 419 22.50 2.77 -13.50
N MET A 420 21.32 3.28 -13.89
CA MET A 420 20.28 3.68 -12.95
C MET A 420 19.15 2.65 -12.95
N LEU A 421 18.91 2.04 -11.83
CA LEU A 421 17.77 1.16 -11.62
C LEU A 421 16.58 1.96 -11.09
N LEU A 422 15.51 2.01 -11.85
CA LEU A 422 14.21 2.55 -11.46
C LEU A 422 13.37 1.41 -10.86
N ASP A 423 13.38 1.30 -9.55
CA ASP A 423 12.76 0.18 -8.85
C ASP A 423 11.31 0.49 -8.47
N GLU A 424 10.41 -0.50 -8.66
CA GLU A 424 8.98 -0.42 -8.39
C GLU A 424 8.24 0.65 -9.24
N ILE A 425 8.47 0.67 -10.57
CA ILE A 425 7.84 1.62 -11.49
C ILE A 425 6.31 1.43 -11.60
N ASP A 426 5.81 0.24 -11.29
CA ASP A 426 4.38 -0.10 -11.19
C ASP A 426 3.66 0.56 -9.99
N LYS A 427 4.42 1.18 -9.09
CA LYS A 427 3.90 1.91 -7.92
C LYS A 427 3.77 3.42 -8.15
N VAL A 428 4.16 3.89 -9.32
CA VAL A 428 4.05 5.30 -9.69
C VAL A 428 2.58 5.63 -9.97
N SER A 429 2.03 6.57 -9.23
CA SER A 429 0.64 7.01 -9.39
C SER A 429 0.59 8.45 -9.92
N SER A 430 -0.36 8.73 -10.80
CA SER A 430 -0.74 10.10 -11.17
C SER A 430 -1.72 10.65 -10.14
N ASN A 431 -1.31 11.65 -9.38
CA ASN A 431 -2.15 12.34 -8.40
C ASN A 431 -2.34 13.81 -8.78
N TYR A 432 -3.32 14.49 -8.15
CA TYR A 432 -3.62 15.92 -8.33
C TYR A 432 -2.43 16.89 -8.10
N ARG A 433 -1.29 16.42 -7.59
CA ARG A 433 -0.09 17.23 -7.27
C ARG A 433 1.01 17.21 -8.34
N GLY A 434 0.76 16.61 -9.50
CA GLY A 434 1.72 16.52 -10.60
C GLY A 434 1.74 15.14 -11.24
N ASP A 435 2.12 15.08 -12.51
CA ASP A 435 2.24 13.83 -13.25
C ASP A 435 3.67 13.29 -13.19
N THR A 436 3.91 12.45 -12.18
CA THR A 436 5.21 11.77 -12.01
C THR A 436 5.58 10.94 -13.26
N SER A 437 4.58 10.42 -13.97
CA SER A 437 4.79 9.65 -15.20
C SER A 437 5.32 10.55 -16.33
N ALA A 438 4.82 11.79 -16.45
CA ALA A 438 5.31 12.75 -17.42
C ALA A 438 6.77 13.16 -17.14
N ALA A 439 7.13 13.33 -15.86
CA ALA A 439 8.51 13.61 -15.47
C ALA A 439 9.46 12.45 -15.83
N LEU A 440 9.01 11.21 -15.59
CA LEU A 440 9.78 10.02 -15.96
C LEU A 440 9.87 9.83 -17.48
N LEU A 441 8.85 10.22 -18.24
CA LEU A 441 8.91 10.19 -19.70
C LEU A 441 10.03 11.06 -20.25
N GLU A 442 10.21 12.28 -19.74
CA GLU A 442 11.32 13.16 -20.16
C GLU A 442 12.69 12.55 -19.82
N VAL A 443 12.82 11.88 -18.67
CA VAL A 443 14.06 11.19 -18.28
C VAL A 443 14.37 10.01 -19.18
N LEU A 444 13.33 9.26 -19.58
CA LEU A 444 13.45 8.00 -20.30
C LEU A 444 13.39 8.16 -21.83
N ASP A 445 12.91 9.29 -22.33
CA ASP A 445 12.84 9.56 -23.75
C ASP A 445 14.21 9.96 -24.28
N SER A 446 14.80 9.11 -25.10
CA SER A 446 16.12 9.35 -25.71
C SER A 446 16.18 10.56 -26.64
N GLU A 447 15.03 11.12 -27.07
CA GLU A 447 14.97 12.34 -27.86
C GLU A 447 15.01 13.62 -27.03
N GLN A 448 14.75 13.49 -25.71
CA GLN A 448 14.62 14.63 -24.80
C GLN A 448 15.61 14.58 -23.63
N ASN A 449 16.11 13.41 -23.27
CA ASN A 449 16.91 13.21 -22.06
C ASN A 449 18.34 13.79 -22.14
N ASP A 450 18.81 14.21 -23.31
CA ASP A 450 20.06 14.94 -23.50
C ASP A 450 20.01 16.34 -22.89
N LYS A 451 18.80 16.87 -22.64
CA LYS A 451 18.56 18.21 -22.11
C LYS A 451 17.68 18.21 -20.88
N PHE A 452 17.67 17.13 -20.13
CA PHE A 452 16.89 17.02 -18.89
C PHE A 452 17.21 18.16 -17.93
N ARG A 453 16.18 18.81 -17.36
CA ARG A 453 16.33 19.92 -16.42
C ARG A 453 15.71 19.57 -15.07
N ASP A 454 16.59 19.50 -14.08
CA ASP A 454 16.20 19.49 -12.68
C ASP A 454 15.89 20.91 -12.21
N HIS A 455 14.81 21.11 -11.47
CA HIS A 455 14.36 22.42 -10.99
C HIS A 455 15.30 23.06 -9.97
N TYR A 456 16.06 22.23 -9.22
CA TYR A 456 17.07 22.74 -8.30
C TYR A 456 18.35 23.15 -9.04
N ILE A 457 18.80 22.31 -9.97
CA ILE A 457 20.05 22.52 -10.72
C ILE A 457 19.89 23.62 -11.77
N GLU A 458 18.71 23.74 -12.41
CA GLU A 458 18.36 24.74 -13.44
C GLU A 458 19.24 24.71 -14.70
N LEU A 459 20.15 23.75 -14.82
CA LEU A 459 21.03 23.56 -15.97
C LEU A 459 20.67 22.27 -16.70
N PRO A 460 20.84 22.21 -18.03
CA PRO A 460 20.58 20.98 -18.77
C PRO A 460 21.61 19.92 -18.39
N MET A 461 21.11 18.74 -18.10
CA MET A 461 21.89 17.54 -17.79
C MET A 461 21.69 16.54 -18.92
N ASP A 462 22.77 16.04 -19.46
CA ASP A 462 22.74 15.01 -20.49
C ASP A 462 22.67 13.62 -19.86
N LEU A 463 21.53 12.97 -19.99
CA LEU A 463 21.26 11.61 -19.50
C LEU A 463 21.38 10.56 -20.62
N SER A 464 21.78 10.92 -21.83
CA SER A 464 21.82 10.01 -22.99
C SER A 464 22.77 8.81 -22.81
N GLU A 465 23.82 8.96 -22.00
CA GLU A 465 24.78 7.90 -21.71
C GLU A 465 24.38 7.03 -20.49
N VAL A 466 23.31 7.42 -19.78
CA VAL A 466 22.80 6.66 -18.63
C VAL A 466 22.10 5.41 -19.14
N LEU A 467 22.41 4.27 -18.55
CA LEU A 467 21.67 3.04 -18.81
C LEU A 467 20.54 2.92 -17.79
N PHE A 468 19.31 3.13 -18.24
CA PHE A 468 18.13 2.94 -17.40
C PHE A 468 17.64 1.49 -17.48
N ILE A 469 17.40 0.89 -16.33
CA ILE A 469 16.71 -0.39 -16.18
C ILE A 469 15.56 -0.16 -15.20
N ALA A 470 14.38 -0.66 -15.52
CA ALA A 470 13.22 -0.59 -14.64
C ALA A 470 12.90 -1.95 -14.01
N THR A 471 12.24 -1.95 -12.86
CA THR A 471 11.63 -3.15 -12.29
C THR A 471 10.18 -2.88 -11.93
N ALA A 472 9.34 -3.90 -12.11
CA ALA A 472 7.95 -3.86 -11.71
C ALA A 472 7.56 -5.24 -11.11
N ASN A 473 6.51 -5.26 -10.31
CA ASN A 473 5.92 -6.53 -9.87
C ASN A 473 4.80 -6.97 -10.80
N ASP A 474 4.08 -6.03 -11.40
CA ASP A 474 2.97 -6.28 -12.32
C ASP A 474 3.04 -5.30 -13.51
N ALA A 475 3.07 -5.84 -14.72
CA ALA A 475 3.12 -5.05 -15.95
C ALA A 475 1.85 -4.21 -16.17
N HIS A 476 0.69 -4.70 -15.74
CA HIS A 476 -0.60 -4.01 -15.93
C HIS A 476 -0.70 -2.70 -15.14
N ASN A 477 0.04 -2.59 -14.05
CA ASN A 477 0.09 -1.39 -13.21
C ASN A 477 1.10 -0.35 -13.68
N ILE A 478 1.88 -0.64 -14.72
CA ILE A 478 2.79 0.35 -15.33
C ILE A 478 1.97 1.35 -16.14
N PRO A 479 2.16 2.66 -15.94
CA PRO A 479 1.50 3.68 -16.77
C PRO A 479 1.76 3.43 -18.27
N ARG A 480 0.70 3.41 -19.07
CA ARG A 480 0.75 3.03 -20.49
C ARG A 480 1.82 3.80 -21.29
N PRO A 481 1.98 5.14 -21.14
CA PRO A 481 3.01 5.87 -21.86
C PRO A 481 4.45 5.42 -21.53
N LEU A 482 4.69 4.94 -20.31
CA LEU A 482 5.99 4.39 -19.92
C LEU A 482 6.16 2.97 -20.45
N TYR A 483 5.09 2.16 -20.38
CA TYR A 483 5.08 0.78 -20.89
C TYR A 483 5.46 0.68 -22.36
N ASP A 484 4.91 1.57 -23.20
CA ASP A 484 5.15 1.59 -24.64
C ASP A 484 6.62 1.89 -25.04
N ARG A 485 7.43 2.38 -24.08
CA ARG A 485 8.88 2.66 -24.27
C ARG A 485 9.80 1.60 -23.68
N MET A 486 9.22 0.56 -23.08
CA MET A 486 9.97 -0.46 -22.35
C MET A 486 9.95 -1.80 -23.07
N GLU A 487 11.09 -2.46 -23.08
CA GLU A 487 11.18 -3.87 -23.42
C GLU A 487 10.94 -4.70 -22.15
N ILE A 488 9.81 -5.37 -22.11
CA ILE A 488 9.39 -6.16 -20.94
C ILE A 488 10.07 -7.53 -20.97
N ILE A 489 10.77 -7.85 -19.89
CA ILE A 489 11.35 -9.16 -19.64
C ILE A 489 10.67 -9.76 -18.42
N GLU A 490 9.92 -10.84 -18.63
CA GLU A 490 9.22 -11.51 -17.55
C GLU A 490 10.20 -12.38 -16.73
N VAL A 491 10.24 -12.12 -15.43
CA VAL A 491 11.01 -12.90 -14.45
C VAL A 491 10.05 -13.78 -13.69
N THR A 492 9.99 -15.03 -14.05
CA THR A 492 9.07 -16.02 -13.50
C THR A 492 9.47 -16.49 -12.09
N SER A 493 8.56 -17.23 -11.44
CA SER A 493 8.82 -17.87 -10.14
C SER A 493 9.94 -18.92 -10.23
N TYR A 494 10.69 -19.05 -9.15
CA TYR A 494 11.68 -20.11 -9.02
C TYR A 494 11.06 -21.47 -8.67
N THR A 495 11.59 -22.53 -9.26
CA THR A 495 11.33 -23.91 -8.85
C THR A 495 11.97 -24.22 -7.50
N GLU A 496 11.54 -25.28 -6.85
CA GLU A 496 12.16 -25.73 -5.58
C GLU A 496 13.66 -26.05 -5.76
N ASN A 497 14.03 -26.61 -6.90
CA ASN A 497 15.44 -26.92 -7.21
C ASN A 497 16.25 -25.65 -7.44
N GLU A 498 15.72 -24.66 -8.18
CA GLU A 498 16.37 -23.35 -8.33
C GLU A 498 16.54 -22.66 -6.98
N LYS A 499 15.49 -22.64 -6.13
CA LYS A 499 15.57 -22.09 -4.76
C LYS A 499 16.63 -22.81 -3.93
N PHE A 500 16.77 -24.12 -4.08
CA PHE A 500 17.77 -24.90 -3.38
C PHE A 500 19.19 -24.47 -3.77
N HIS A 501 19.47 -24.37 -5.07
CA HIS A 501 20.78 -23.93 -5.56
C HIS A 501 21.06 -22.48 -5.18
N ILE A 502 20.11 -21.57 -5.37
CA ILE A 502 20.23 -20.16 -4.97
C ILE A 502 20.50 -20.06 -3.46
N ALA A 503 19.81 -20.86 -2.65
CA ALA A 503 20.02 -20.85 -1.21
C ALA A 503 21.41 -21.34 -0.82
N LYS A 504 21.88 -22.42 -1.45
CA LYS A 504 23.16 -23.07 -1.13
C LYS A 504 24.35 -22.25 -1.61
N GLU A 505 24.29 -21.74 -2.84
CA GLU A 505 25.40 -21.11 -3.53
C GLU A 505 25.53 -19.60 -3.24
N HIS A 506 24.38 -18.91 -3.03
CA HIS A 506 24.38 -17.46 -2.89
C HIS A 506 23.86 -16.97 -1.52
N LEU A 507 22.67 -17.46 -1.06
CA LEU A 507 22.06 -16.87 0.12
C LEU A 507 22.74 -17.30 1.42
N LEU A 508 23.07 -18.57 1.56
CA LEU A 508 23.70 -19.10 2.77
C LEU A 508 25.06 -18.46 3.03
N PRO A 509 25.99 -18.41 2.06
CA PRO A 509 27.28 -17.72 2.24
C PRO A 509 27.10 -16.26 2.64
N LYS A 510 26.22 -15.53 1.95
CA LYS A 510 25.90 -14.14 2.23
C LYS A 510 25.33 -13.95 3.65
N GLN A 511 24.43 -14.84 4.10
CA GLN A 511 23.85 -14.75 5.43
C GLN A 511 24.84 -15.14 6.54
N LEU A 512 25.74 -16.07 6.29
CA LEU A 512 26.83 -16.41 7.21
C LEU A 512 27.76 -15.19 7.42
N GLU A 513 28.23 -14.58 6.34
CA GLU A 513 29.07 -13.38 6.39
C GLU A 513 28.36 -12.23 7.13
N LYS A 514 27.10 -11.93 6.78
CA LYS A 514 26.30 -10.87 7.39
C LYS A 514 26.09 -11.05 8.88
N ASN A 515 26.03 -12.30 9.36
CA ASN A 515 25.85 -12.60 10.80
C ASN A 515 27.18 -12.98 11.50
N GLY A 516 28.33 -12.75 10.87
CA GLY A 516 29.65 -12.96 11.46
C GLY A 516 30.02 -14.43 11.70
N LEU A 517 29.40 -15.36 10.96
CA LEU A 517 29.66 -16.79 11.07
C LEU A 517 30.56 -17.27 9.92
N LYS A 518 31.50 -18.16 10.23
CA LYS A 518 32.28 -18.88 9.22
C LYS A 518 31.51 -20.12 8.72
N SER A 519 31.76 -20.53 7.50
CA SER A 519 31.13 -21.71 6.88
C SER A 519 31.33 -23.03 7.66
N GLU A 520 32.36 -23.07 8.50
CA GLU A 520 32.67 -24.23 9.37
C GLU A 520 31.82 -24.26 10.63
N GLN A 521 31.35 -23.09 11.09
CA GLN A 521 30.62 -22.92 12.34
C GLN A 521 29.12 -23.27 12.21
N MET A 522 28.55 -23.09 11.03
CA MET A 522 27.16 -23.49 10.75
C MET A 522 27.08 -24.26 9.43
N LYS A 523 26.48 -25.44 9.47
CA LYS A 523 26.23 -26.27 8.29
C LYS A 523 24.77 -26.68 8.26
N ILE A 524 24.12 -26.57 7.11
CA ILE A 524 22.78 -27.09 6.86
C ILE A 524 22.89 -28.27 5.87
N SER A 525 22.19 -29.36 6.16
CA SER A 525 22.11 -30.50 5.24
C SER A 525 21.21 -30.18 4.03
N ASP A 526 21.46 -30.83 2.91
CA ASP A 526 20.65 -30.65 1.70
C ASP A 526 19.16 -31.02 1.98
N ALA A 527 18.89 -32.07 2.77
CA ALA A 527 17.53 -32.40 3.23
C ALA A 527 16.92 -31.31 4.12
N GLY A 528 17.71 -30.74 5.03
CA GLY A 528 17.26 -29.61 5.87
C GLY A 528 16.95 -28.36 5.05
N LEU A 529 17.76 -28.07 4.03
CA LEU A 529 17.54 -26.93 3.14
C LEU A 529 16.28 -27.13 2.27
N ARG A 530 16.05 -28.32 1.73
CA ARG A 530 14.82 -28.66 1.00
C ARG A 530 13.59 -28.57 1.91
N LYS A 531 13.65 -29.09 3.14
CA LYS A 531 12.56 -28.96 4.12
C LYS A 531 12.31 -27.50 4.51
N LEU A 532 13.35 -26.68 4.60
CA LEU A 532 13.21 -25.24 4.83
C LEU A 532 12.41 -24.57 3.70
N ILE A 533 12.73 -24.90 2.45
CA ILE A 533 12.05 -24.36 1.28
C ILE A 533 10.59 -24.81 1.24
N SER A 534 10.34 -26.11 1.38
CA SER A 534 8.98 -26.66 1.24
C SER A 534 8.05 -26.35 2.41
N SER A 535 8.55 -26.38 3.65
CA SER A 535 7.68 -26.35 4.83
C SER A 535 7.70 -25.04 5.62
N TYR A 536 8.67 -24.14 5.37
CA TYR A 536 8.80 -22.87 6.11
C TYR A 536 8.75 -21.63 5.21
N THR A 537 8.68 -21.81 3.88
CA THR A 537 8.51 -20.73 2.92
C THR A 537 7.45 -21.06 1.87
N LYS A 538 6.60 -20.08 1.55
CA LYS A 538 5.65 -20.15 0.43
C LYS A 538 5.72 -18.80 -0.29
N GLU A 539 6.52 -18.76 -1.36
CA GLU A 539 6.79 -17.53 -2.13
C GLU A 539 7.25 -17.85 -3.55
N ALA A 540 7.02 -16.95 -4.48
CA ALA A 540 7.50 -17.05 -5.86
C ALA A 540 9.04 -16.93 -5.94
N GLY A 541 9.61 -16.01 -5.18
CA GLY A 541 11.05 -15.74 -5.09
C GLY A 541 11.75 -16.43 -3.93
N VAL A 542 12.78 -15.77 -3.38
CA VAL A 542 13.63 -16.27 -2.30
C VAL A 542 13.79 -15.32 -1.12
N ARG A 543 12.93 -14.29 -0.99
CA ARG A 543 13.05 -13.27 0.05
C ARG A 543 12.74 -13.80 1.46
N SER A 544 11.71 -14.62 1.59
CA SER A 544 11.37 -15.27 2.86
C SER A 544 12.42 -16.35 3.20
N LEU A 545 12.92 -17.08 2.20
CA LEU A 545 13.99 -18.04 2.35
C LEU A 545 15.27 -17.38 2.88
N GLU A 546 15.67 -16.23 2.32
CA GLU A 546 16.80 -15.45 2.83
C GLU A 546 16.58 -15.02 4.29
N ARG A 547 15.37 -14.58 4.66
CA ARG A 547 15.02 -14.22 6.05
C ARG A 547 15.12 -15.41 7.00
N ARG A 548 14.62 -16.59 6.58
CA ARG A 548 14.70 -17.83 7.38
C ARG A 548 16.12 -18.31 7.54
N LEU A 549 16.96 -18.26 6.49
CA LEU A 549 18.38 -18.55 6.59
C LEU A 549 19.08 -17.58 7.56
N GLY A 550 18.78 -16.29 7.51
CA GLY A 550 19.29 -15.31 8.47
C GLY A 550 18.83 -15.60 9.91
N GLU A 551 17.60 -16.09 10.11
CA GLU A 551 17.12 -16.52 11.42
C GLU A 551 17.90 -17.73 11.95
N LEU A 552 18.16 -18.71 11.10
CA LEU A 552 18.99 -19.88 11.44
C LEU A 552 20.42 -19.46 11.80
N CYS A 553 21.01 -18.53 11.05
CA CYS A 553 22.33 -17.99 11.35
C CYS A 553 22.37 -17.31 12.72
N ARG A 554 21.41 -16.44 13.03
CA ARG A 554 21.34 -15.74 14.34
C ARG A 554 21.19 -16.72 15.50
N LYS A 555 20.30 -17.71 15.38
CA LYS A 555 20.10 -18.73 16.42
C LYS A 555 21.33 -19.62 16.57
N SER A 556 22.01 -19.93 15.47
CA SER A 556 23.26 -20.67 15.50
C SER A 556 24.39 -19.88 16.17
N ALA A 557 24.52 -18.59 15.87
CA ALA A 557 25.49 -17.69 16.50
C ALA A 557 25.26 -17.61 18.01
N ARG A 558 24.00 -17.45 18.43
CA ARG A 558 23.63 -17.48 19.85
C ARG A 558 24.02 -18.79 20.54
N MET A 559 23.71 -19.93 19.92
CA MET A 559 24.05 -21.26 20.47
C MET A 559 25.57 -21.49 20.58
N ILE A 560 26.35 -20.94 19.64
CA ILE A 560 27.82 -21.02 19.68
C ILE A 560 28.35 -20.23 20.86
N LEU A 561 27.85 -19.01 21.08
CA LEU A 561 28.31 -18.14 22.17
C LEU A 561 27.84 -18.60 23.56
N GLU A 562 26.59 -19.08 23.70
CA GLU A 562 26.02 -19.48 24.98
C GLU A 562 26.51 -20.85 25.47
N ASN A 563 26.80 -21.80 24.54
CA ASN A 563 27.09 -23.19 24.89
C ASN A 563 28.52 -23.62 24.51
N ASP A 564 29.40 -22.70 24.18
CA ASP A 564 30.80 -22.95 23.79
C ASP A 564 30.97 -23.98 22.66
N ARG A 565 29.96 -24.06 21.78
CA ARG A 565 29.92 -25.02 20.67
C ARG A 565 30.77 -24.51 19.53
N LYS A 566 31.65 -25.33 18.99
CA LYS A 566 32.44 -24.97 17.82
C LYS A 566 31.64 -25.00 16.51
N THR A 567 30.61 -25.84 16.42
CA THR A 567 29.82 -26.01 15.20
C THR A 567 28.35 -26.33 15.51
N VAL A 568 27.45 -25.82 14.68
CA VAL A 568 26.02 -26.13 14.68
C VAL A 568 25.66 -26.81 13.37
N ARG A 569 25.07 -28.00 13.44
CA ARG A 569 24.56 -28.74 12.27
C ARG A 569 23.05 -28.71 12.27
N ILE A 570 22.47 -28.23 11.16
CA ILE A 570 21.02 -28.18 10.96
C ILE A 570 20.65 -29.26 9.95
N THR A 571 19.66 -30.07 10.34
CA THR A 571 19.13 -31.18 9.54
C THR A 571 17.61 -31.03 9.42
N ASP A 572 16.99 -31.82 8.54
CA ASP A 572 15.53 -31.89 8.41
C ASP A 572 14.81 -32.29 9.71
N THR A 573 15.46 -33.10 10.55
CA THR A 573 14.89 -33.59 11.82
C THR A 573 14.98 -32.57 12.95
N ASN A 574 15.98 -31.69 12.95
CA ASN A 574 16.16 -30.71 14.03
C ASN A 574 15.74 -29.28 13.66
N LEU A 575 15.28 -29.07 12.44
CA LEU A 575 14.88 -27.74 11.93
C LEU A 575 13.76 -27.13 12.81
N GLU A 576 12.87 -27.96 13.33
CA GLU A 576 11.78 -27.53 14.22
C GLU A 576 12.26 -26.94 15.53
N LYS A 577 13.43 -27.33 16.03
CA LYS A 577 14.04 -26.74 17.24
C LYS A 577 14.48 -25.29 16.99
N PHE A 578 14.78 -24.94 15.75
CA PHE A 578 15.22 -23.60 15.37
C PHE A 578 14.08 -22.71 14.92
N LEU A 579 13.12 -23.22 14.15
CA LEU A 579 12.09 -22.40 13.50
C LEU A 579 10.68 -22.67 14.01
N GLY A 580 10.51 -23.63 14.93
CA GLY A 580 9.19 -24.06 15.37
C GLY A 580 8.57 -25.08 14.40
N LYS A 581 7.31 -25.41 14.60
CA LYS A 581 6.57 -26.32 13.74
C LYS A 581 6.51 -25.81 12.30
N PRO A 582 6.45 -26.70 11.30
CA PRO A 582 6.24 -26.32 9.90
C PRO A 582 5.04 -25.40 9.76
N VAL A 583 5.21 -24.32 9.01
CA VAL A 583 4.17 -23.29 8.80
C VAL A 583 3.28 -23.66 7.63
N TYR A 584 3.86 -24.29 6.62
CA TYR A 584 3.16 -24.66 5.40
C TYR A 584 3.11 -26.18 5.25
N THR A 585 1.91 -26.67 5.09
CA THR A 585 1.64 -28.02 4.58
C THR A 585 1.05 -27.83 3.20
N TYR A 586 1.61 -28.48 2.19
CA TYR A 586 0.97 -28.48 0.88
C TYR A 586 -0.40 -29.13 1.02
N ASN A 587 -1.41 -28.50 0.41
CA ASN A 587 -2.69 -29.16 0.20
C ASN A 587 -2.45 -30.31 -0.80
N MET A 588 -2.15 -31.50 -0.26
CA MET A 588 -1.93 -32.71 -1.06
C MET A 588 -3.15 -32.98 -1.94
N ALA A 589 -2.92 -33.66 -3.05
CA ALA A 589 -4.03 -34.19 -3.85
C ALA A 589 -5.03 -34.94 -2.95
N ASN A 590 -6.30 -34.97 -3.34
CA ASN A 590 -7.29 -35.74 -2.61
C ASN A 590 -6.81 -37.20 -2.54
N GLU A 591 -7.01 -37.84 -1.39
CA GLU A 591 -6.55 -39.23 -1.20
C GLU A 591 -7.43 -40.23 -1.96
N GLN A 592 -8.65 -39.86 -2.24
CA GLN A 592 -9.66 -40.70 -2.90
C GLN A 592 -10.43 -39.89 -3.95
N ASP A 593 -11.03 -40.60 -4.90
CA ASP A 593 -11.93 -40.04 -5.87
C ASP A 593 -13.25 -39.66 -5.20
N GLU A 594 -13.69 -38.41 -5.33
CA GLU A 594 -14.83 -37.87 -4.59
C GLU A 594 -15.84 -37.22 -5.53
N ILE A 595 -17.13 -37.29 -5.15
CA ILE A 595 -18.22 -36.66 -5.90
C ILE A 595 -18.27 -35.18 -5.56
N GLY A 596 -18.37 -34.32 -6.57
CA GLY A 596 -18.51 -32.89 -6.39
C GLY A 596 -17.25 -32.16 -5.93
N ILE A 597 -16.11 -32.85 -5.78
CA ILE A 597 -14.84 -32.25 -5.36
C ILE A 597 -13.83 -32.32 -6.49
N VAL A 598 -13.34 -31.17 -6.92
CA VAL A 598 -12.36 -31.05 -8.01
C VAL A 598 -11.23 -30.12 -7.64
N ARG A 599 -10.02 -30.49 -8.08
CA ARG A 599 -8.81 -29.68 -7.90
C ARG A 599 -8.60 -28.74 -9.08
N GLY A 600 -8.70 -27.45 -8.84
CA GLY A 600 -8.28 -26.39 -9.75
C GLY A 600 -6.85 -25.93 -9.49
N LEU A 601 -6.31 -25.18 -10.43
CA LEU A 601 -4.99 -24.58 -10.32
C LEU A 601 -5.12 -23.05 -10.38
N ALA A 602 -4.54 -22.38 -9.38
CA ALA A 602 -4.54 -20.93 -9.27
C ALA A 602 -3.11 -20.38 -9.36
N TRP A 603 -3.03 -19.13 -9.78
CA TRP A 603 -1.83 -18.32 -9.71
C TRP A 603 -2.06 -17.17 -8.74
N THR A 604 -1.09 -16.89 -7.89
CA THR A 604 -1.11 -15.81 -6.90
C THR A 604 0.20 -15.04 -6.92
N SER A 605 0.25 -13.89 -6.29
CA SER A 605 1.48 -13.09 -6.14
C SER A 605 2.62 -13.82 -5.40
N VAL A 606 2.30 -14.90 -4.69
CA VAL A 606 3.29 -15.74 -3.98
C VAL A 606 3.65 -17.02 -4.72
N GLY A 607 3.10 -17.25 -5.92
CA GLY A 607 3.33 -18.43 -6.76
C GLY A 607 2.04 -19.18 -7.09
N GLY A 608 2.17 -20.39 -7.62
CA GLY A 608 1.04 -21.26 -7.90
C GLY A 608 0.47 -21.91 -6.63
N ASP A 609 -0.83 -22.19 -6.65
CA ASP A 609 -1.53 -22.92 -5.60
C ASP A 609 -2.59 -23.83 -6.18
N THR A 610 -3.04 -24.83 -5.42
CA THR A 610 -4.18 -25.66 -5.79
C THR A 610 -5.43 -25.19 -5.08
N LEU A 611 -6.52 -25.12 -5.80
CA LEU A 611 -7.84 -24.76 -5.27
C LEU A 611 -8.72 -26.01 -5.21
N GLN A 612 -9.21 -26.33 -4.03
CA GLN A 612 -10.26 -27.32 -3.89
C GLN A 612 -11.61 -26.64 -4.17
N ILE A 613 -12.38 -27.17 -5.10
CA ILE A 613 -13.73 -26.70 -5.41
C ILE A 613 -14.67 -27.79 -4.97
N GLU A 614 -15.57 -27.47 -4.07
CA GLU A 614 -16.57 -28.36 -3.50
C GLU A 614 -17.95 -27.94 -4.01
N VAL A 615 -18.70 -28.89 -4.52
CA VAL A 615 -20.08 -28.67 -4.97
C VAL A 615 -21.00 -29.66 -4.29
N ASN A 616 -22.06 -29.11 -3.72
CA ASN A 616 -23.16 -29.90 -3.16
C ASN A 616 -24.46 -29.53 -3.89
N VAL A 617 -25.27 -30.53 -4.10
CA VAL A 617 -26.62 -30.40 -4.66
C VAL A 617 -27.66 -30.79 -3.63
N MET A 618 -28.64 -29.94 -3.40
CA MET A 618 -29.65 -30.16 -2.39
C MET A 618 -31.04 -29.79 -2.94
N PRO A 619 -32.13 -30.36 -2.40
CA PRO A 619 -33.49 -29.94 -2.74
C PRO A 619 -33.64 -28.43 -2.52
N GLY A 620 -34.20 -27.72 -3.50
CA GLY A 620 -34.28 -26.27 -3.46
C GLY A 620 -35.21 -25.68 -4.53
N LYS A 621 -34.89 -24.46 -4.95
CA LYS A 621 -35.69 -23.67 -5.94
C LYS A 621 -34.92 -23.32 -7.21
N GLY A 622 -33.79 -23.96 -7.46
CA GLY A 622 -32.93 -23.72 -8.61
C GLY A 622 -31.89 -22.60 -8.41
N GLU A 623 -31.54 -22.29 -7.18
CA GLU A 623 -30.58 -21.26 -6.87
C GLU A 623 -29.12 -21.77 -7.01
N LEU A 624 -28.24 -20.90 -7.52
CA LEU A 624 -26.79 -21.10 -7.53
C LEU A 624 -26.15 -20.32 -6.39
N LEU A 625 -25.79 -21.02 -5.32
CA LEU A 625 -25.14 -20.45 -4.14
C LEU A 625 -23.63 -20.49 -4.29
N LEU A 626 -22.96 -19.38 -4.02
CA LEU A 626 -21.52 -19.23 -4.17
C LEU A 626 -20.91 -18.72 -2.87
N THR A 627 -19.96 -19.47 -2.31
CA THR A 627 -19.26 -19.10 -1.07
C THR A 627 -17.74 -19.29 -1.21
N GLY A 628 -16.93 -18.59 -0.38
CA GLY A 628 -15.47 -18.67 -0.40
C GLY A 628 -14.78 -17.39 -0.89
N GLN A 629 -15.43 -16.21 -0.75
CA GLN A 629 -14.94 -14.90 -1.19
C GLN A 629 -14.56 -14.86 -2.67
N LEU A 630 -15.48 -15.30 -3.52
CA LEU A 630 -15.31 -15.26 -4.98
C LEU A 630 -15.49 -13.84 -5.50
N GLY A 631 -14.54 -13.39 -6.32
CA GLY A 631 -14.65 -12.16 -7.07
C GLY A 631 -15.68 -12.25 -8.20
N ASP A 632 -15.95 -11.13 -8.85
CA ASP A 632 -17.06 -11.06 -9.82
C ASP A 632 -16.78 -11.86 -11.09
N VAL A 633 -15.53 -11.89 -11.57
CA VAL A 633 -15.13 -12.70 -12.72
C VAL A 633 -15.33 -14.20 -12.46
N MET A 634 -14.98 -14.65 -11.26
CA MET A 634 -15.15 -16.05 -10.86
C MET A 634 -16.64 -16.42 -10.71
N LYS A 635 -17.48 -15.52 -10.19
CA LYS A 635 -18.94 -15.70 -10.12
C LYS A 635 -19.57 -15.79 -11.52
N GLU A 636 -19.10 -14.95 -12.44
CA GLU A 636 -19.53 -14.99 -13.84
C GLU A 636 -19.13 -16.30 -14.51
N SER A 637 -17.92 -16.77 -14.28
CA SER A 637 -17.42 -18.06 -14.76
C SER A 637 -18.24 -19.24 -14.24
N ALA A 638 -18.66 -19.22 -12.95
CA ALA A 638 -19.56 -20.21 -12.38
C ALA A 638 -20.95 -20.21 -13.08
N ARG A 639 -21.49 -19.03 -13.38
CA ARG A 639 -22.75 -18.88 -14.12
C ARG A 639 -22.64 -19.39 -15.56
N ALA A 640 -21.51 -19.15 -16.23
CA ALA A 640 -21.24 -19.72 -17.56
C ALA A 640 -21.19 -21.25 -17.50
N GLY A 641 -20.50 -21.81 -16.48
CA GLY A 641 -20.41 -23.25 -16.24
C GLY A 641 -21.78 -23.92 -16.06
N ILE A 642 -22.63 -23.39 -15.16
CA ILE A 642 -23.96 -23.98 -14.94
C ILE A 642 -24.85 -23.86 -16.18
N THR A 643 -24.71 -22.76 -16.95
CA THR A 643 -25.47 -22.59 -18.22
C THR A 643 -25.06 -23.67 -19.22
N TYR A 644 -23.76 -23.97 -19.34
CA TYR A 644 -23.29 -25.05 -20.20
C TYR A 644 -23.82 -26.42 -19.73
N ILE A 645 -23.73 -26.71 -18.43
CA ILE A 645 -24.21 -27.98 -17.86
C ILE A 645 -25.70 -28.19 -18.17
N ARG A 646 -26.51 -27.16 -17.95
CA ARG A 646 -27.97 -27.19 -18.31
C ARG A 646 -28.21 -27.56 -19.78
N SER A 647 -27.31 -27.19 -20.68
CA SER A 647 -27.43 -27.47 -22.10
C SER A 647 -27.09 -28.93 -22.47
N ILE A 648 -26.28 -29.63 -21.67
CA ILE A 648 -25.79 -30.97 -21.97
C ILE A 648 -26.37 -32.09 -21.08
N VAL A 649 -26.99 -31.71 -19.98
CA VAL A 649 -27.38 -32.64 -18.90
C VAL A 649 -28.35 -33.74 -19.34
N SER A 650 -29.17 -33.47 -20.35
CA SER A 650 -30.03 -34.47 -20.94
C SER A 650 -29.27 -35.70 -21.53
N ARG A 651 -28.01 -35.54 -21.91
CA ARG A 651 -27.16 -36.63 -22.37
C ARG A 651 -26.81 -37.62 -21.26
N TYR A 652 -26.94 -37.20 -20.01
CA TYR A 652 -26.70 -37.99 -18.81
C TYR A 652 -27.97 -38.51 -18.16
N GLY A 653 -29.13 -38.40 -18.87
CA GLY A 653 -30.40 -38.90 -18.39
C GLY A 653 -31.11 -38.04 -17.35
N ILE A 654 -30.65 -36.82 -17.14
CA ILE A 654 -31.22 -35.88 -16.16
C ILE A 654 -32.24 -34.97 -16.86
N GLU A 655 -33.41 -34.86 -16.27
CA GLU A 655 -34.50 -34.00 -16.77
C GLU A 655 -34.23 -32.52 -16.55
N LYS A 656 -34.79 -31.66 -17.39
CA LYS A 656 -34.56 -30.19 -17.27
C LYS A 656 -35.13 -29.62 -15.98
N GLU A 657 -36.20 -30.19 -15.46
CA GLU A 657 -36.89 -29.87 -14.23
C GLU A 657 -36.02 -30.09 -12.97
N TYR A 658 -34.93 -30.85 -13.12
CA TYR A 658 -33.94 -31.07 -12.04
C TYR A 658 -33.41 -29.75 -11.48
N PHE A 659 -33.09 -28.82 -12.36
CA PHE A 659 -32.55 -27.51 -11.97
C PHE A 659 -33.58 -26.56 -11.35
N GLU A 660 -34.85 -26.85 -11.42
CA GLU A 660 -35.90 -26.08 -10.76
C GLU A 660 -36.19 -26.59 -9.36
N LYS A 661 -35.76 -27.82 -9.06
CA LYS A 661 -36.02 -28.51 -7.78
C LYS A 661 -34.80 -28.68 -6.90
N HIS A 662 -33.64 -28.31 -7.41
CA HIS A 662 -32.36 -28.45 -6.68
C HIS A 662 -31.56 -27.16 -6.72
N ASP A 663 -31.08 -26.77 -5.56
CA ASP A 663 -30.08 -25.72 -5.43
C ASP A 663 -28.68 -26.33 -5.54
N ILE A 664 -27.78 -25.58 -6.17
CA ILE A 664 -26.37 -25.97 -6.33
C ILE A 664 -25.55 -25.01 -5.54
N HIS A 665 -24.76 -25.53 -4.59
CA HIS A 665 -23.87 -24.73 -3.76
C HIS A 665 -22.42 -25.05 -4.11
N ILE A 666 -21.71 -24.03 -4.61
CA ILE A 666 -20.26 -24.09 -4.84
C ILE A 666 -19.57 -23.42 -3.67
N HIS A 667 -18.68 -24.15 -3.03
CA HIS A 667 -17.83 -23.65 -1.98
C HIS A 667 -16.35 -23.80 -2.36
N ILE A 668 -15.56 -22.73 -2.20
CA ILE A 668 -14.12 -22.80 -2.34
C ILE A 668 -13.51 -22.48 -0.96
N PRO A 669 -12.96 -23.48 -0.25
CA PRO A 669 -12.37 -23.31 1.07
C PRO A 669 -11.30 -22.21 1.12
N GLU A 670 -10.82 -21.85 2.33
CA GLU A 670 -9.91 -20.73 2.60
C GLU A 670 -10.55 -19.34 2.38
N GLY A 671 -11.68 -19.11 3.04
CA GLY A 671 -12.46 -17.86 2.95
C GLY A 671 -11.74 -16.58 3.39
N ALA A 672 -10.52 -16.67 3.94
CA ALA A 672 -9.71 -15.51 4.30
C ALA A 672 -8.97 -14.87 3.09
N VAL A 673 -8.90 -15.58 1.95
CA VAL A 673 -8.19 -15.14 0.75
C VAL A 673 -9.19 -14.87 -0.37
N PRO A 674 -9.33 -13.62 -0.87
CA PRO A 674 -10.15 -13.34 -2.03
C PRO A 674 -9.64 -14.10 -3.26
N LYS A 675 -10.57 -14.68 -4.03
CA LYS A 675 -10.26 -15.48 -5.21
C LYS A 675 -11.00 -14.89 -6.39
N ASP A 676 -10.28 -14.55 -7.46
CA ASP A 676 -10.88 -14.03 -8.68
C ASP A 676 -10.14 -14.55 -9.92
N GLY A 677 -10.86 -14.64 -11.03
CA GLY A 677 -10.32 -15.02 -12.33
C GLY A 677 -11.15 -16.07 -13.06
N PRO A 678 -11.09 -16.10 -14.40
CA PRO A 678 -11.90 -16.99 -15.23
C PRO A 678 -11.36 -18.43 -15.31
N SER A 679 -10.10 -18.66 -14.89
CA SER A 679 -9.36 -19.93 -15.13
C SER A 679 -9.86 -21.13 -14.33
N ALA A 680 -10.76 -20.94 -13.38
CA ALA A 680 -11.43 -22.03 -12.65
C ALA A 680 -12.73 -22.52 -13.33
N GLY A 681 -13.08 -21.98 -14.49
CA GLY A 681 -14.36 -22.26 -15.14
C GLY A 681 -14.60 -23.73 -15.44
N ILE A 682 -13.62 -24.40 -16.06
CA ILE A 682 -13.74 -25.85 -16.34
C ILE A 682 -13.77 -26.67 -15.05
N THR A 683 -13.08 -26.23 -14.00
CA THR A 683 -13.04 -26.92 -12.71
C THR A 683 -14.38 -26.85 -12.01
N MET A 684 -14.99 -25.65 -11.95
CA MET A 684 -16.32 -25.48 -11.36
C MET A 684 -17.39 -26.25 -12.16
N ALA A 685 -17.32 -26.21 -13.48
CA ALA A 685 -18.23 -26.97 -14.33
C ALA A 685 -18.09 -28.48 -14.11
N THR A 686 -16.88 -29.01 -14.01
CA THR A 686 -16.67 -30.43 -13.74
C THR A 686 -17.18 -30.81 -12.34
N ALA A 687 -16.96 -30.01 -11.33
CA ALA A 687 -17.45 -30.25 -9.98
C ALA A 687 -18.99 -30.25 -9.92
N MET A 688 -19.62 -29.27 -10.57
CA MET A 688 -21.09 -29.22 -10.67
C MET A 688 -21.64 -30.44 -11.39
N LEU A 689 -21.06 -30.81 -12.53
CA LEU A 689 -21.54 -31.98 -13.28
C LEU A 689 -21.37 -33.25 -12.47
N SER A 690 -20.18 -33.45 -11.84
CA SER A 690 -19.92 -34.60 -10.96
C SER A 690 -20.96 -34.73 -9.85
N ALA A 691 -21.31 -33.64 -9.18
CA ALA A 691 -22.31 -33.61 -8.13
C ALA A 691 -23.73 -33.91 -8.65
N ILE A 692 -24.05 -33.44 -9.86
CA ILE A 692 -25.38 -33.66 -10.51
C ILE A 692 -25.55 -35.10 -10.96
N ILE A 693 -24.51 -35.72 -11.55
CA ILE A 693 -24.55 -37.09 -12.05
C ILE A 693 -24.14 -38.16 -11.04
N GLU A 694 -23.76 -37.72 -9.83
CA GLU A 694 -23.27 -38.55 -8.72
C GLU A 694 -22.08 -39.46 -9.09
N LYS A 695 -21.21 -38.97 -9.97
CA LYS A 695 -19.98 -39.70 -10.35
C LYS A 695 -18.74 -39.00 -9.78
N PRO A 696 -17.80 -39.76 -9.19
CA PRO A 696 -16.61 -39.18 -8.59
C PRO A 696 -15.62 -38.61 -9.63
N VAL A 697 -14.87 -37.61 -9.24
CA VAL A 697 -13.76 -37.06 -10.00
C VAL A 697 -12.45 -37.68 -9.53
N LYS A 698 -11.58 -38.03 -10.46
CA LYS A 698 -10.27 -38.64 -10.19
C LYS A 698 -9.41 -37.70 -9.33
N ALA A 699 -8.99 -38.17 -8.17
CA ALA A 699 -8.15 -37.43 -7.22
C ALA A 699 -6.78 -37.04 -7.80
N SER A 700 -6.28 -37.81 -8.77
CA SER A 700 -4.99 -37.57 -9.43
C SER A 700 -5.03 -36.49 -10.51
N VAL A 701 -6.22 -35.94 -10.83
CA VAL A 701 -6.43 -34.98 -11.91
C VAL A 701 -6.62 -33.56 -11.33
N ALA A 702 -5.90 -32.61 -11.87
CA ALA A 702 -6.17 -31.19 -11.69
C ALA A 702 -6.40 -30.51 -13.04
N MET A 703 -7.04 -29.38 -13.05
CA MET A 703 -7.38 -28.70 -14.28
C MET A 703 -7.37 -27.18 -14.15
N THR A 704 -7.17 -26.51 -15.27
CA THR A 704 -7.30 -25.04 -15.37
C THR A 704 -7.74 -24.68 -16.78
N GLY A 705 -8.67 -23.75 -16.90
CA GLY A 705 -9.19 -23.27 -18.17
C GLY A 705 -10.44 -22.41 -17.98
N GLU A 706 -10.61 -21.46 -18.86
CA GLU A 706 -11.85 -20.66 -18.94
C GLU A 706 -12.89 -21.43 -19.77
N ILE A 707 -14.13 -21.38 -19.36
CA ILE A 707 -15.24 -22.04 -20.03
C ILE A 707 -16.14 -21.04 -20.78
N THR A 708 -16.56 -21.37 -21.98
CA THR A 708 -17.59 -20.61 -22.68
C THR A 708 -18.97 -21.28 -22.53
N LEU A 709 -20.04 -20.54 -22.81
CA LEU A 709 -21.41 -21.05 -22.78
C LEU A 709 -21.66 -22.27 -23.70
N ARG A 710 -20.77 -22.53 -24.67
CA ARG A 710 -20.81 -23.66 -25.59
C ARG A 710 -19.83 -24.77 -25.22
N GLY A 711 -19.18 -24.68 -24.04
CA GLY A 711 -18.25 -25.69 -23.56
C GLY A 711 -16.89 -25.69 -24.26
N ARG A 712 -16.50 -24.60 -24.94
CA ARG A 712 -15.11 -24.45 -25.43
C ARG A 712 -14.22 -24.06 -24.28
N VAL A 713 -12.99 -24.56 -24.28
CA VAL A 713 -11.97 -24.24 -23.30
C VAL A 713 -11.04 -23.16 -23.88
N LEU A 714 -10.95 -22.02 -23.18
CA LEU A 714 -10.14 -20.89 -23.60
C LEU A 714 -8.80 -20.85 -22.84
N PRO A 715 -7.75 -20.21 -23.43
CA PRO A 715 -6.43 -20.13 -22.85
C PRO A 715 -6.42 -19.30 -21.57
N ILE A 716 -5.42 -19.58 -20.73
CA ILE A 716 -5.22 -18.92 -19.41
C ILE A 716 -3.76 -18.51 -19.22
N GLY A 717 -3.52 -17.61 -18.26
CA GLY A 717 -2.18 -17.19 -17.86
C GLY A 717 -1.63 -17.93 -16.65
N GLY A 718 -0.33 -17.71 -16.37
CA GLY A 718 0.36 -18.24 -15.18
C GLY A 718 0.52 -19.76 -15.18
N LEU A 719 0.74 -20.35 -16.34
CA LEU A 719 0.70 -21.82 -16.51
C LEU A 719 1.89 -22.50 -15.85
N LYS A 720 3.08 -21.89 -15.88
CA LYS A 720 4.28 -22.43 -15.23
C LYS A 720 4.06 -22.61 -13.72
N GLU A 721 3.52 -21.61 -13.07
CA GLU A 721 3.22 -21.60 -11.63
C GLU A 721 2.15 -22.64 -11.28
N LYS A 722 1.13 -22.76 -12.12
CA LYS A 722 0.04 -23.70 -11.94
C LYS A 722 0.54 -25.17 -12.04
N ILE A 723 1.40 -25.47 -13.01
CA ILE A 723 1.98 -26.83 -13.14
C ILE A 723 2.93 -27.11 -11.97
N LEU A 724 3.72 -26.14 -11.52
CA LEU A 724 4.53 -26.28 -10.31
C LEU A 724 3.68 -26.60 -9.08
N ALA A 725 2.54 -25.89 -8.91
CA ALA A 725 1.61 -26.18 -7.82
C ALA A 725 1.04 -27.59 -7.89
N ALA A 726 0.64 -28.03 -9.08
CA ALA A 726 0.16 -29.39 -9.31
C ALA A 726 1.23 -30.44 -8.95
N LYS A 727 2.48 -30.21 -9.35
CA LYS A 727 3.61 -31.07 -9.03
C LYS A 727 3.83 -31.20 -7.53
N ASN A 728 3.84 -30.05 -6.83
CA ASN A 728 4.06 -30.02 -5.39
C ASN A 728 2.90 -30.63 -4.60
N ALA A 729 1.69 -30.60 -5.15
CA ALA A 729 0.50 -31.25 -4.58
C ALA A 729 0.45 -32.77 -4.88
N GLY A 730 1.36 -33.30 -5.68
CA GLY A 730 1.39 -34.72 -6.04
C GLY A 730 0.39 -35.12 -7.12
N ILE A 731 -0.17 -34.17 -7.86
CA ILE A 731 -1.07 -34.39 -8.99
C ILE A 731 -0.31 -35.11 -10.11
N LYS A 732 -0.95 -36.11 -10.71
CA LYS A 732 -0.33 -36.92 -11.79
C LYS A 732 -0.71 -36.42 -13.18
N THR A 733 -1.94 -35.92 -13.34
CA THR A 733 -2.46 -35.48 -14.64
C THR A 733 -3.01 -34.07 -14.54
N VAL A 734 -2.62 -33.20 -15.46
CA VAL A 734 -3.11 -31.80 -15.52
C VAL A 734 -3.79 -31.55 -16.85
N LEU A 735 -5.05 -31.10 -16.82
CA LEU A 735 -5.78 -30.71 -18.02
C LEU A 735 -5.57 -29.21 -18.27
N VAL A 736 -5.07 -28.89 -19.46
CA VAL A 736 -4.76 -27.51 -19.88
C VAL A 736 -5.42 -27.20 -21.23
N PRO A 737 -5.76 -25.92 -21.50
CA PRO A 737 -6.31 -25.55 -22.79
C PRO A 737 -5.32 -25.84 -23.94
N LYS A 738 -5.79 -26.37 -25.04
CA LYS A 738 -4.98 -26.64 -26.24
C LYS A 738 -4.25 -25.40 -26.76
N LYS A 739 -4.88 -24.23 -26.65
CA LYS A 739 -4.26 -22.97 -27.08
C LYS A 739 -3.07 -22.53 -26.26
N ASN A 740 -2.83 -23.13 -25.09
CA ASN A 740 -1.65 -22.92 -24.27
C ASN A 740 -0.50 -23.93 -24.58
N GLU A 741 -0.57 -24.68 -25.67
CA GLU A 741 0.47 -25.63 -26.04
C GLU A 741 1.85 -24.99 -26.17
N LYS A 742 1.91 -23.79 -26.77
CA LYS A 742 3.14 -23.00 -26.87
C LYS A 742 3.73 -22.67 -25.49
N ASP A 743 2.90 -22.25 -24.56
CA ASP A 743 3.35 -21.91 -23.20
C ASP A 743 3.92 -23.15 -22.48
N ILE A 744 3.35 -24.34 -22.75
CA ILE A 744 3.86 -25.61 -22.23
C ILE A 744 5.20 -26.00 -22.85
N GLU A 745 5.42 -25.72 -24.13
CA GLU A 745 6.70 -25.99 -24.79
C GLU A 745 7.85 -25.19 -24.13
N GLU A 746 7.59 -23.97 -23.73
CA GLU A 746 8.55 -23.07 -23.06
C GLU A 746 8.89 -23.50 -21.62
N ILE A 747 8.02 -24.30 -20.98
CA ILE A 747 8.26 -24.80 -19.62
C ILE A 747 9.38 -25.86 -19.64
N SER A 748 10.34 -25.72 -18.74
CA SER A 748 11.48 -26.64 -18.63
C SER A 748 11.05 -28.09 -18.42
N ALA A 749 11.84 -29.04 -18.98
CA ALA A 749 11.60 -30.47 -18.84
C ALA A 749 11.59 -30.96 -17.38
N GLU A 750 12.32 -30.25 -16.49
CA GLU A 750 12.32 -30.52 -15.04
C GLU A 750 10.97 -30.36 -14.42
N ILE A 751 10.26 -29.28 -14.76
CA ILE A 751 8.91 -28.99 -14.24
C ILE A 751 7.92 -30.03 -14.75
N LYS A 752 7.98 -30.37 -16.02
CA LYS A 752 7.09 -31.36 -16.67
C LYS A 752 7.32 -32.80 -16.18
N ARG A 753 8.49 -33.10 -15.65
CA ARG A 753 8.84 -34.48 -15.22
C ARG A 753 7.91 -34.96 -14.10
N GLY A 754 7.20 -36.06 -14.35
CA GLY A 754 6.32 -36.72 -13.38
C GLY A 754 4.88 -36.21 -13.38
N ILE A 755 4.53 -35.34 -14.32
CA ILE A 755 3.18 -34.91 -14.58
C ILE A 755 2.83 -35.20 -16.02
N GLU A 756 1.69 -35.80 -16.26
CA GLU A 756 1.08 -35.92 -17.56
C GLU A 756 0.25 -34.69 -17.88
N ILE A 757 0.56 -34.01 -18.96
CA ILE A 757 -0.15 -32.79 -19.37
C ILE A 757 -1.04 -33.14 -20.57
N LEU A 758 -2.36 -33.04 -20.40
CA LEU A 758 -3.34 -33.34 -21.42
C LEU A 758 -3.97 -32.05 -21.94
N PHE A 759 -3.95 -31.86 -23.24
CA PHE A 759 -4.53 -30.70 -23.90
C PHE A 759 -6.01 -30.93 -24.21
N VAL A 760 -6.85 -29.96 -23.84
CA VAL A 760 -8.30 -29.98 -24.01
C VAL A 760 -8.81 -28.75 -24.77
N GLU A 761 -9.74 -28.95 -25.69
CA GLU A 761 -10.37 -27.89 -26.47
C GLU A 761 -11.84 -27.70 -26.05
N THR A 762 -12.45 -28.77 -25.54
CA THR A 762 -13.88 -28.80 -25.18
C THR A 762 -14.08 -29.39 -23.78
N MET A 763 -15.15 -28.99 -23.16
CA MET A 763 -15.57 -29.51 -21.87
C MET A 763 -15.88 -31.02 -21.90
N GLU A 764 -16.29 -31.56 -23.06
CA GLU A 764 -16.49 -33.00 -23.23
C GLU A 764 -15.18 -33.79 -23.02
N GLN A 765 -14.07 -33.27 -23.56
CA GLN A 765 -12.76 -33.86 -23.34
C GLN A 765 -12.34 -33.78 -21.87
N VAL A 766 -12.62 -32.65 -21.21
CA VAL A 766 -12.35 -32.49 -19.77
C VAL A 766 -13.11 -33.53 -18.95
N ILE A 767 -14.41 -33.70 -19.22
CA ILE A 767 -15.27 -34.64 -18.50
C ILE A 767 -14.81 -36.07 -18.70
N ALA A 768 -14.45 -36.45 -19.93
CA ALA A 768 -13.99 -37.80 -20.26
C ALA A 768 -12.68 -38.18 -19.52
N GLN A 769 -11.80 -37.21 -19.27
CA GLN A 769 -10.52 -37.43 -18.55
C GLN A 769 -10.68 -37.35 -17.03
N ALA A 770 -11.53 -36.46 -16.54
CA ALA A 770 -11.63 -36.13 -15.14
C ALA A 770 -12.60 -37.02 -14.34
N ILE A 771 -13.75 -37.38 -14.91
CA ILE A 771 -14.75 -38.19 -14.22
C ILE A 771 -14.35 -39.67 -14.28
N ALA A 772 -14.46 -40.35 -13.14
CA ALA A 772 -14.25 -41.79 -13.08
C ALA A 772 -15.42 -42.53 -13.70
N GLU A 773 -15.19 -43.67 -14.29
CA GLU A 773 -16.21 -44.49 -14.98
C GLU A 773 -17.36 -44.95 -14.07
#